data_6f70d807bc0114239c7ae20a48b2946a
#
_entry.id   6f70d807bc0114239c7ae20a48b2946a
#
_cell.length_a   1.000
_cell.length_b   1.000
_cell.length_c   1.000
_cell.angle_alpha   90.00
_cell.angle_beta   90.00
_cell.angle_gamma   90.00
#
_symmetry.space_group_name_H-M   'P 1'
#
loop_
_entity.id
_entity.type
_entity.pdbx_description
1 polymer ?
#
loop_
_entity_poly.entity_id
_entity_poly.type
_entity_poly.pdbx_seq_one_letter_code
_entity_poly.pdbx_strand_id
1 'polypeptide(L)'
;EGYGAAYSSAKGLLTGTQVFDLTDRSKYAITVYYYDEYGNPVQTRTRHVSGDYEMTYAQCDLSGNILKSYTEHLDSRGRLSVSESVENTYDRSGRLTRTDYAVNDSLSTDWIYEYDELGRISSKSIDGGLTHAKYRYNLQGWITRIEDVDFVQNLYYENFMGNYGKVRYNGNISAMNWTYRTDTDTIVNGYRFTYDAYDRLASAYSVTGSDFSSGRYHVEYEYDKHGNMVNLYRNGGRGGMIDEMNWFYEGNRVVEITDMVGEQGRYDMKEYRDYNHNGLDYFYDSNGNMTADLDRDIVAIRYNLLNLPDTVQFRNGSAIVNYYTADGKRTGSKYLTPLTTVVIPAGQTFGSTSGTAAMSSHVTARRGSLEYAGADFESDTLIRIHNGDGYLDCSEQDFRYFVRDYQGNIRTVYGSAVAKLIPVEPPFSLTNRGAIGGDKPPIRPKPIEHTVTYQRMQYYPFGLPYEAHYQPEEQPYKYGGKEFIELHGYDSYDFDARMYYPALCRFTTMDPLCEKYYSISPYAYCNNNPVKYVDPDGESWRLTYDRIEGEVIFTGYEWVDEDKSYDVDGNLLQGLYAQAIFFSDNKTFDKDNGYNIGSSTATVYLADGTTETYAACTNPSGSDYATVPEGTYHAKVGKHKGAYTALRMEDTDGSGRIELGYENPAYTDGRTYAVGINIHKPGINNLTGMITKKRPISAGCLLVDINSWDRFIGHFEAEDQKNNTVSVTVSRSLSEPVNVNRLPAFNFILNGTRESFFSRIKNRKL
;
A
#
# COMPACT_ATOMS: atom_id res chain seq x y z
N GLU A 1 33.60 -7.42 12.88
CA GLU A 1 34.14 -8.50 12.02
C GLU A 1 32.99 -9.39 11.56
N GLY A 2 32.98 -9.79 10.26
CA GLY A 2 31.97 -10.70 9.69
C GLY A 2 30.96 -10.04 8.73
N TYR A 3 31.07 -8.75 8.50
CA TYR A 3 30.29 -8.03 7.48
C TYR A 3 31.05 -7.92 6.16
N GLY A 4 30.36 -7.64 5.05
CA GLY A 4 30.94 -7.57 3.72
C GLY A 4 32.06 -6.54 3.62
N ALA A 5 33.14 -6.89 2.90
CA ALA A 5 34.23 -5.97 2.64
C ALA A 5 33.86 -5.02 1.49
N ALA A 6 34.15 -3.74 1.67
CA ALA A 6 33.94 -2.74 0.62
C ALA A 6 34.91 -2.98 -0.57
N TYR A 7 34.35 -2.98 -1.79
CA TYR A 7 35.12 -3.06 -3.01
C TYR A 7 35.71 -1.68 -3.39
N SER A 8 36.87 -1.67 -4.00
CA SER A 8 37.59 -0.43 -4.31
C SER A 8 37.03 0.38 -5.49
N SER A 9 36.04 -0.16 -6.20
CA SER A 9 35.40 0.50 -7.36
C SER A 9 33.90 0.54 -7.19
N ALA A 10 33.32 1.74 -7.27
CA ALA A 10 31.88 1.99 -7.28
C ALA A 10 31.43 2.61 -8.62
N LYS A 11 32.11 2.24 -9.74
CA LYS A 11 31.79 2.81 -11.06
C LYS A 11 30.36 2.54 -11.46
N GLY A 12 29.56 3.60 -11.70
CA GLY A 12 28.16 3.52 -12.08
C GLY A 12 27.18 3.41 -10.91
N LEU A 13 27.69 3.36 -9.67
CA LEU A 13 26.88 3.28 -8.46
C LEU A 13 26.81 4.65 -7.77
N LEU A 14 25.70 4.89 -7.04
CA LEU A 14 25.53 6.09 -6.23
C LEU A 14 26.43 6.00 -4.98
N THR A 15 27.42 6.88 -4.87
CA THR A 15 28.39 6.84 -3.76
C THR A 15 28.01 7.74 -2.59
N GLY A 16 27.09 8.66 -2.77
CA GLY A 16 26.58 9.49 -1.68
C GLY A 16 25.55 10.51 -2.13
N THR A 17 24.80 11.00 -1.15
CA THR A 17 23.80 12.05 -1.30
C THR A 17 24.03 13.13 -0.25
N GLN A 18 23.65 14.36 -0.55
CA GLN A 18 23.59 15.47 0.40
C GLN A 18 22.24 16.17 0.26
N VAL A 19 21.48 16.23 1.36
CA VAL A 19 20.14 16.81 1.40
C VAL A 19 20.13 17.91 2.44
N PHE A 20 19.76 19.12 2.01
CA PHE A 20 19.75 20.31 2.88
C PHE A 20 18.46 20.42 3.67
N ASP A 21 18.52 21.02 4.86
CA ASP A 21 17.35 21.51 5.57
C ASP A 21 16.72 22.67 4.79
N LEU A 22 15.40 22.69 4.64
CA LEU A 22 14.73 23.75 3.86
C LEU A 22 14.71 25.11 4.56
N THR A 23 14.80 25.12 5.89
CA THR A 23 14.76 26.34 6.70
C THR A 23 16.15 26.91 6.98
N ASP A 24 17.16 26.03 7.07
CA ASP A 24 18.54 26.39 7.39
C ASP A 24 19.53 25.64 6.48
N ARG A 25 19.90 26.25 5.36
CA ARG A 25 20.84 25.66 4.40
C ARG A 25 22.25 25.40 4.93
N SER A 26 22.58 25.85 6.14
CA SER A 26 23.82 25.47 6.80
C SER A 26 23.75 24.06 7.40
N LYS A 27 22.56 23.53 7.56
CA LYS A 27 22.28 22.17 8.03
C LYS A 27 21.95 21.26 6.87
N TYR A 28 22.49 20.07 6.90
CA TYR A 28 22.25 19.05 5.87
C TYR A 28 22.43 17.65 6.43
N ALA A 29 21.74 16.70 5.84
CA ALA A 29 22.06 15.29 5.95
C ALA A 29 23.01 14.89 4.83
N ILE A 30 23.95 13.99 5.11
CA ILE A 30 24.82 13.39 4.11
C ILE A 30 24.85 11.88 4.31
N THR A 31 24.67 11.14 3.23
CA THR A 31 24.73 9.68 3.23
C THR A 31 25.81 9.22 2.25
N VAL A 32 26.67 8.30 2.68
CA VAL A 32 27.74 7.71 1.88
C VAL A 32 27.56 6.22 1.83
N TYR A 33 27.69 5.65 0.63
CA TYR A 33 27.49 4.22 0.36
C TYR A 33 28.80 3.55 -0.03
N TYR A 34 29.02 2.35 0.51
CA TYR A 34 30.12 1.46 0.15
C TYR A 34 29.53 0.13 -0.32
N TYR A 35 30.07 -0.41 -1.38
CA TYR A 35 29.54 -1.58 -2.08
C TYR A 35 30.53 -2.74 -2.07
N ASP A 36 30.02 -3.97 -2.17
CA ASP A 36 30.80 -5.15 -2.49
C ASP A 36 31.14 -5.22 -4.01
N GLU A 37 31.78 -6.30 -4.43
CA GLU A 37 32.13 -6.54 -5.83
C GLU A 37 30.90 -6.80 -6.73
N TYR A 38 29.76 -7.13 -6.14
CA TYR A 38 28.48 -7.40 -6.82
C TYR A 38 27.57 -6.16 -6.88
N GLY A 39 27.97 -5.06 -6.27
CA GLY A 39 27.19 -3.82 -6.23
C GLY A 39 26.17 -3.76 -5.09
N ASN A 40 26.22 -4.67 -4.11
CA ASN A 40 25.38 -4.59 -2.92
C ASN A 40 25.95 -3.59 -1.92
N PRO A 41 25.14 -2.72 -1.29
CA PRO A 41 25.60 -1.82 -0.26
C PRO A 41 25.96 -2.61 1.01
N VAL A 42 27.25 -2.69 1.33
CA VAL A 42 27.75 -3.37 2.53
C VAL A 42 28.02 -2.42 3.69
N GLN A 43 28.07 -1.13 3.43
CA GLN A 43 28.10 -0.12 4.47
C GLN A 43 27.42 1.16 4.00
N THR A 44 26.57 1.73 4.87
CA THR A 44 25.97 3.05 4.69
C THR A 44 26.33 3.90 5.89
N ARG A 45 26.74 5.15 5.65
CA ARG A 45 27.03 6.12 6.71
C ARG A 45 26.18 7.37 6.48
N THR A 46 25.30 7.66 7.41
CA THR A 46 24.46 8.86 7.37
C THR A 46 24.82 9.79 8.52
N ARG A 47 25.02 11.06 8.21
CA ARG A 47 24.97 12.15 9.18
C ARG A 47 23.64 12.85 9.03
N HIS A 48 22.83 12.84 10.08
CA HIS A 48 21.53 13.51 10.10
C HIS A 48 21.67 15.03 10.18
N VAL A 49 20.58 15.74 9.88
CA VAL A 49 20.49 17.22 10.01
C VAL A 49 20.78 17.67 11.45
N SER A 50 20.40 16.86 12.45
CA SER A 50 20.72 17.07 13.89
C SER A 50 22.22 17.02 14.21
N GLY A 51 23.02 16.44 13.33
CA GLY A 51 24.46 16.21 13.52
C GLY A 51 24.81 14.83 14.05
N ASP A 52 23.82 14.01 14.41
CA ASP A 52 23.99 12.62 14.82
C ASP A 52 24.34 11.73 13.62
N TYR A 53 24.92 10.56 13.90
CA TYR A 53 25.36 9.63 12.86
C TYR A 53 24.62 8.29 12.98
N GLU A 54 24.38 7.69 11.84
CA GLU A 54 23.92 6.32 11.69
C GLU A 54 24.89 5.58 10.76
N MET A 55 25.36 4.43 11.20
CA MET A 55 26.28 3.58 10.43
C MET A 55 25.73 2.18 10.35
N THR A 56 25.29 1.77 9.17
CA THR A 56 24.78 0.42 8.91
C THR A 56 25.84 -0.41 8.17
N TYR A 57 26.08 -1.60 8.65
CA TYR A 57 26.93 -2.62 8.04
C TYR A 57 26.04 -3.79 7.63
N ALA A 58 26.23 -4.32 6.44
CA ALA A 58 25.44 -5.42 5.92
C ALA A 58 26.32 -6.54 5.33
N GLN A 59 25.84 -7.76 5.44
CA GLN A 59 26.34 -8.92 4.71
C GLN A 59 25.21 -9.44 3.82
N CYS A 60 25.45 -9.53 2.54
CA CYS A 60 24.54 -10.06 1.56
C CYS A 60 24.95 -11.44 1.08
N ASP A 61 23.99 -12.25 0.63
CA ASP A 61 24.28 -13.43 -0.18
C ASP A 61 24.57 -13.04 -1.65
N LEU A 62 24.85 -14.04 -2.50
CA LEU A 62 25.12 -13.82 -3.92
C LEU A 62 23.92 -13.25 -4.70
N SER A 63 22.73 -13.38 -4.16
CA SER A 63 21.48 -12.83 -4.74
C SER A 63 21.17 -11.41 -4.24
N GLY A 64 22.02 -10.86 -3.37
CA GLY A 64 21.84 -9.54 -2.76
C GLY A 64 20.88 -9.52 -1.56
N ASN A 65 20.40 -10.69 -1.08
CA ASN A 65 19.60 -10.75 0.13
C ASN A 65 20.47 -10.43 1.36
N ILE A 66 19.99 -9.57 2.25
CA ILE A 66 20.70 -9.21 3.49
C ILE A 66 20.60 -10.41 4.46
N LEU A 67 21.72 -11.05 4.73
CA LEU A 67 21.80 -12.12 5.73
C LEU A 67 21.92 -11.55 7.13
N LYS A 68 22.71 -10.48 7.28
CA LYS A 68 22.93 -9.80 8.53
C LYS A 68 23.10 -8.30 8.31
N SER A 69 22.58 -7.51 9.24
CA SER A 69 22.93 -6.09 9.32
C SER A 69 23.16 -5.67 10.77
N TYR A 70 23.98 -4.66 10.92
CA TYR A 70 24.28 -4.04 12.21
C TYR A 70 24.30 -2.53 12.03
N THR A 71 23.47 -1.83 12.81
CA THR A 71 23.37 -0.37 12.75
C THR A 71 23.80 0.24 14.08
N GLU A 72 24.72 1.18 14.02
CA GLU A 72 25.18 2.00 15.14
C GLU A 72 24.58 3.39 15.02
N HIS A 73 23.89 3.84 16.04
CA HIS A 73 23.43 5.22 16.20
C HIS A 73 24.36 5.94 17.16
N LEU A 74 25.01 6.97 16.68
CA LEU A 74 25.99 7.74 17.42
C LEU A 74 25.50 9.18 17.63
N ASP A 75 25.75 9.73 18.79
CA ASP A 75 25.47 11.15 19.03
C ASP A 75 26.40 12.06 18.19
N SER A 76 26.13 13.36 18.19
CA SER A 76 26.91 14.35 17.44
C SER A 76 28.40 14.42 17.82
N ARG A 77 28.79 13.78 18.94
CA ARG A 77 30.19 13.64 19.39
C ARG A 77 30.80 12.30 18.99
N GLY A 78 30.05 11.46 18.26
CA GLY A 78 30.50 10.14 17.84
C GLY A 78 30.46 9.05 18.91
N ARG A 79 29.70 9.23 19.99
CA ARG A 79 29.52 8.21 21.03
C ARG A 79 28.32 7.36 20.72
N LEU A 80 28.48 6.05 20.86
CA LEU A 80 27.38 5.10 20.64
C LEU A 80 26.23 5.36 21.61
N SER A 81 25.05 5.57 21.07
CA SER A 81 23.79 5.75 21.80
C SER A 81 22.96 4.47 21.80
N VAL A 82 22.81 3.86 20.63
CA VAL A 82 22.01 2.65 20.40
C VAL A 82 22.68 1.81 19.32
N SER A 83 22.59 0.50 19.41
CA SER A 83 22.90 -0.42 18.32
C SER A 83 21.71 -1.33 18.03
N GLU A 84 21.51 -1.63 16.74
CA GLU A 84 20.52 -2.56 16.25
C GLU A 84 21.18 -3.67 15.44
N SER A 85 20.80 -4.91 15.65
CA SER A 85 21.26 -6.05 14.84
C SER A 85 20.08 -6.81 14.25
N VAL A 86 20.24 -7.26 13.02
CA VAL A 86 19.27 -8.07 12.28
C VAL A 86 19.99 -9.28 11.69
N GLU A 87 19.44 -10.48 11.88
CA GLU A 87 19.86 -11.68 11.18
C GLU A 87 18.67 -12.31 10.45
N ASN A 88 18.82 -12.52 9.14
CA ASN A 88 17.78 -13.06 8.28
C ASN A 88 18.10 -14.46 7.79
N THR A 89 17.10 -15.31 7.76
CA THR A 89 17.16 -16.67 7.21
C THR A 89 16.19 -16.79 6.03
N TYR A 90 16.68 -17.37 4.96
CA TYR A 90 15.90 -17.54 3.72
C TYR A 90 15.74 -19.02 3.39
N ASP A 91 14.63 -19.37 2.74
CA ASP A 91 14.44 -20.71 2.17
C ASP A 91 15.22 -20.88 0.85
N ARG A 92 15.12 -22.07 0.27
CA ARG A 92 15.80 -22.40 -1.02
C ARG A 92 15.29 -21.58 -2.20
N SER A 93 14.11 -20.99 -2.10
CA SER A 93 13.52 -20.11 -3.11
C SER A 93 13.90 -18.64 -2.88
N GLY A 94 14.71 -18.33 -1.87
CA GLY A 94 15.14 -16.99 -1.49
C GLY A 94 14.04 -16.18 -0.78
N ARG A 95 13.02 -16.85 -0.19
CA ARG A 95 11.99 -16.16 0.61
C ARG A 95 12.44 -16.09 2.06
N LEU A 96 12.22 -14.94 2.71
CA LEU A 96 12.54 -14.71 4.11
C LEU A 96 11.69 -15.63 4.99
N THR A 97 12.32 -16.45 5.83
CA THR A 97 11.62 -17.38 6.73
C THR A 97 11.76 -17.00 8.20
N ARG A 98 12.82 -16.27 8.54
CA ARG A 98 13.04 -15.79 9.90
C ARG A 98 13.88 -14.52 9.89
N THR A 99 13.55 -13.62 10.79
CA THR A 99 14.36 -12.47 11.19
C THR A 99 14.54 -12.50 12.69
N ASP A 100 15.77 -12.41 13.13
CA ASP A 100 16.12 -12.14 14.53
C ASP A 100 16.59 -10.69 14.63
N TYR A 101 16.02 -9.93 15.56
CA TYR A 101 16.31 -8.52 15.79
C TYR A 101 16.72 -8.28 17.24
N ALA A 102 17.75 -7.48 17.44
CA ALA A 102 18.14 -7.11 18.79
C ALA A 102 18.59 -5.65 18.88
N VAL A 103 18.34 -5.06 20.04
CA VAL A 103 18.78 -3.71 20.42
C VAL A 103 19.79 -3.84 21.55
N ASN A 104 20.96 -3.21 21.38
CA ASN A 104 22.08 -3.21 22.34
C ASN A 104 22.49 -4.64 22.79
N ASP A 105 22.34 -5.63 21.91
CA ASP A 105 22.63 -7.06 22.17
C ASP A 105 21.92 -7.66 23.38
N SER A 106 20.92 -6.99 23.94
CA SER A 106 20.26 -7.37 25.19
C SER A 106 18.76 -7.53 25.09
N LEU A 107 18.10 -6.70 24.30
CA LEU A 107 16.67 -6.77 24.06
C LEU A 107 16.45 -7.34 22.66
N SER A 108 15.79 -8.47 22.55
CA SER A 108 15.61 -9.16 21.26
C SER A 108 14.18 -9.64 21.03
N THR A 109 13.81 -9.71 19.78
CA THR A 109 12.56 -10.27 19.28
C THR A 109 12.82 -10.99 17.95
N ASP A 110 11.88 -11.82 17.52
CA ASP A 110 11.99 -12.52 16.25
C ASP A 110 10.70 -12.52 15.46
N TRP A 111 10.83 -12.71 14.15
CA TRP A 111 9.73 -12.92 13.21
C TRP A 111 9.94 -14.23 12.48
N ILE A 112 8.90 -15.03 12.35
CA ILE A 112 8.91 -16.28 11.61
C ILE A 112 7.79 -16.23 10.57
N TYR A 113 8.13 -16.51 9.30
CA TYR A 113 7.22 -16.47 8.17
C TYR A 113 7.02 -17.85 7.58
N GLU A 114 5.78 -18.19 7.29
CA GLU A 114 5.40 -19.37 6.54
C GLU A 114 4.68 -18.97 5.25
N TYR A 115 4.82 -19.78 4.21
CA TYR A 115 4.29 -19.49 2.90
C TYR A 115 3.35 -20.61 2.44
N ASP A 116 2.32 -20.23 1.68
CA ASP A 116 1.47 -21.20 0.98
C ASP A 116 2.17 -21.76 -0.28
N GLU A 117 1.51 -22.70 -0.97
CA GLU A 117 2.04 -23.34 -2.18
C GLU A 117 2.27 -22.35 -3.34
N LEU A 118 1.64 -21.18 -3.32
CA LEU A 118 1.80 -20.11 -4.30
C LEU A 118 2.88 -19.09 -3.91
N GLY A 119 3.54 -19.28 -2.75
CA GLY A 119 4.58 -18.40 -2.26
C GLY A 119 4.09 -17.13 -1.55
N ARG A 120 2.79 -17.07 -1.18
CA ARG A 120 2.22 -15.98 -0.39
C ARG A 120 2.36 -16.30 1.09
N ILE A 121 2.52 -15.29 1.94
CA ILE A 121 2.59 -15.50 3.39
C ILE A 121 1.28 -16.11 3.88
N SER A 122 1.37 -17.28 4.48
CA SER A 122 0.26 -17.98 5.12
C SER A 122 0.20 -17.75 6.63
N SER A 123 1.35 -17.53 7.26
CA SER A 123 1.43 -17.17 8.67
C SER A 123 2.66 -16.31 8.97
N LYS A 124 2.54 -15.51 10.02
CA LYS A 124 3.61 -14.70 10.60
C LYS A 124 3.53 -14.80 12.12
N SER A 125 4.59 -15.27 12.76
CA SER A 125 4.71 -15.31 14.21
C SER A 125 5.73 -14.30 14.68
N ILE A 126 5.51 -13.68 15.81
CA ILE A 126 6.39 -12.67 16.39
C ILE A 126 6.70 -13.05 17.83
N ASP A 127 7.92 -12.78 18.27
CA ASP A 127 8.40 -12.89 19.66
C ASP A 127 8.14 -14.29 20.26
N GLY A 128 8.74 -15.30 19.64
CA GLY A 128 8.59 -16.69 20.08
C GLY A 128 7.16 -17.24 20.00
N GLY A 129 6.26 -16.56 19.27
CA GLY A 129 4.86 -16.92 19.13
C GLY A 129 3.92 -16.17 20.07
N LEU A 130 4.36 -15.05 20.65
CA LEU A 130 3.51 -14.12 21.39
C LEU A 130 2.33 -13.70 20.54
N THR A 131 2.56 -13.52 19.23
CA THR A 131 1.54 -13.31 18.20
C THR A 131 1.68 -14.31 17.07
N HIS A 132 0.57 -14.59 16.43
CA HIS A 132 0.53 -15.55 15.34
C HIS A 132 -0.57 -15.18 14.34
N ALA A 133 -0.22 -14.27 13.43
CA ALA A 133 -1.12 -13.87 12.35
C ALA A 133 -1.19 -14.97 11.27
N LYS A 134 -2.40 -15.31 10.83
CA LYS A 134 -2.68 -16.24 9.75
C LYS A 134 -3.44 -15.53 8.65
N TYR A 135 -3.04 -15.78 7.41
CA TYR A 135 -3.61 -15.16 6.22
C TYR A 135 -4.27 -16.21 5.33
N ARG A 136 -5.45 -15.89 4.79
CA ARG A 136 -6.12 -16.69 3.78
C ARG A 136 -6.45 -15.83 2.58
N TYR A 137 -6.33 -16.41 1.41
CA TYR A 137 -6.51 -15.74 0.13
C TYR A 137 -7.55 -16.47 -0.72
N ASN A 138 -8.20 -15.75 -1.62
CA ASN A 138 -8.98 -16.34 -2.70
C ASN A 138 -8.08 -16.72 -3.90
N LEU A 139 -8.70 -17.21 -4.96
CA LEU A 139 -7.99 -17.61 -6.19
C LEU A 139 -7.30 -16.42 -6.88
N GLN A 140 -7.85 -15.22 -6.75
CA GLN A 140 -7.27 -13.99 -7.30
C GLN A 140 -6.08 -13.47 -6.49
N GLY A 141 -5.79 -14.06 -5.34
CA GLY A 141 -4.73 -13.62 -4.44
C GLY A 141 -5.17 -12.55 -3.43
N TRP A 142 -6.45 -12.18 -3.40
CA TRP A 142 -6.95 -11.21 -2.44
C TRP A 142 -7.10 -11.84 -1.06
N ILE A 143 -6.74 -11.11 -0.02
CA ILE A 143 -6.92 -11.55 1.37
C ILE A 143 -8.42 -11.71 1.64
N THR A 144 -8.79 -12.87 2.19
CA THR A 144 -10.15 -13.17 2.62
C THR A 144 -10.27 -13.27 4.13
N ARG A 145 -9.15 -13.53 4.82
CA ARG A 145 -9.11 -13.61 6.29
C ARG A 145 -7.74 -13.28 6.82
N ILE A 146 -7.72 -12.47 7.87
CA ILE A 146 -6.59 -12.29 8.78
C ILE A 146 -7.04 -12.77 10.16
N GLU A 147 -6.23 -13.57 10.82
CA GLU A 147 -6.48 -14.05 12.18
C GLU A 147 -5.22 -13.91 13.02
N ASP A 148 -5.27 -13.06 14.02
CA ASP A 148 -4.23 -12.85 15.01
C ASP A 148 -4.76 -13.10 16.43
N VAL A 149 -3.97 -12.93 17.46
CA VAL A 149 -4.25 -13.31 18.85
C VAL A 149 -5.62 -12.82 19.34
N ASP A 150 -5.89 -11.53 19.24
CA ASP A 150 -7.14 -10.92 19.69
C ASP A 150 -7.94 -10.25 18.57
N PHE A 151 -7.44 -10.29 17.34
CA PHE A 151 -8.07 -9.66 16.18
C PHE A 151 -8.30 -10.67 15.06
N VAL A 152 -9.51 -10.72 14.55
CA VAL A 152 -9.87 -11.52 13.38
C VAL A 152 -10.63 -10.66 12.41
N GLN A 153 -10.22 -10.63 11.15
CA GLN A 153 -10.92 -9.94 10.07
C GLN A 153 -11.27 -10.90 8.94
N ASN A 154 -12.50 -10.79 8.42
CA ASN A 154 -12.94 -11.49 7.22
C ASN A 154 -13.35 -10.48 6.16
N LEU A 155 -12.97 -10.73 4.92
CA LEU A 155 -13.24 -9.92 3.74
C LEU A 155 -14.05 -10.74 2.73
N TYR A 156 -15.14 -10.19 2.24
CA TYR A 156 -16.08 -10.85 1.33
C TYR A 156 -16.11 -10.09 0.00
N TYR A 157 -15.85 -10.76 -1.09
CA TYR A 157 -15.85 -10.23 -2.46
C TYR A 157 -17.01 -10.85 -3.26
N GLU A 158 -16.84 -12.10 -3.66
CA GLU A 158 -17.79 -12.90 -4.44
C GLU A 158 -18.78 -13.66 -3.57
N ASN A 159 -18.51 -13.76 -2.30
CA ASN A 159 -19.33 -14.45 -1.31
C ASN A 159 -20.15 -13.45 -0.48
N PHE A 160 -21.25 -13.93 0.07
CA PHE A 160 -22.09 -13.12 0.95
C PHE A 160 -21.64 -13.28 2.41
N MET A 161 -21.71 -12.19 3.16
CA MET A 161 -21.74 -12.26 4.61
C MET A 161 -23.17 -12.63 5.05
N GLY A 162 -23.48 -13.92 5.18
CA GLY A 162 -24.83 -14.41 5.35
C GLY A 162 -25.70 -14.12 4.10
N ASN A 163 -26.86 -13.49 4.27
CA ASN A 163 -27.77 -13.10 3.18
C ASN A 163 -27.57 -11.66 2.68
N TYR A 164 -26.46 -11.00 3.02
CA TYR A 164 -26.25 -9.57 2.80
C TYR A 164 -25.08 -9.27 1.89
N GLY A 165 -25.22 -8.27 1.05
CA GLY A 165 -24.22 -7.77 0.13
C GLY A 165 -24.51 -8.09 -1.34
N LYS A 166 -23.90 -7.33 -2.26
CA LYS A 166 -23.87 -7.63 -3.68
C LYS A 166 -22.49 -8.20 -4.01
N VAL A 167 -22.47 -9.33 -4.70
CA VAL A 167 -21.24 -9.96 -5.20
C VAL A 167 -20.45 -8.97 -6.06
N ARG A 168 -19.13 -8.93 -5.86
CA ARG A 168 -18.20 -8.07 -6.59
C ARG A 168 -17.06 -8.92 -7.16
N TYR A 169 -16.83 -8.80 -8.47
CA TYR A 169 -15.79 -9.55 -9.17
C TYR A 169 -14.60 -8.68 -9.60
N ASN A 170 -14.69 -7.37 -9.37
CA ASN A 170 -13.70 -6.38 -9.77
C ASN A 170 -12.73 -5.98 -8.64
N GLY A 171 -12.65 -6.78 -7.57
CA GLY A 171 -11.80 -6.52 -6.42
C GLY A 171 -12.40 -5.57 -5.38
N ASN A 172 -13.59 -5.01 -5.61
CA ASN A 172 -14.30 -4.28 -4.57
C ASN A 172 -14.79 -5.25 -3.49
N ILE A 173 -14.58 -4.88 -2.23
CA ILE A 173 -15.05 -5.65 -1.08
C ILE A 173 -16.54 -5.43 -0.93
N SER A 174 -17.34 -6.49 -0.93
CA SER A 174 -18.80 -6.40 -0.74
C SER A 174 -19.20 -6.19 0.71
N ALA A 175 -18.45 -6.83 1.61
CA ALA A 175 -18.60 -6.69 3.05
C ALA A 175 -17.31 -7.07 3.76
N MET A 176 -17.13 -6.61 4.99
CA MET A 176 -16.10 -7.11 5.91
C MET A 176 -16.64 -7.17 7.32
N ASN A 177 -16.10 -8.06 8.13
CA ASN A 177 -16.28 -8.03 9.57
C ASN A 177 -14.96 -8.20 10.28
N TRP A 178 -14.90 -7.72 11.50
CA TRP A 178 -13.76 -7.97 12.38
C TRP A 178 -14.23 -8.18 13.81
N THR A 179 -13.43 -8.91 14.55
CA THR A 179 -13.73 -9.32 15.92
C THR A 179 -12.52 -9.01 16.78
N TYR A 180 -12.76 -8.37 17.91
CA TYR A 180 -11.81 -8.30 19.00
C TYR A 180 -12.21 -9.32 20.06
N ARG A 181 -11.24 -10.13 20.51
CA ARG A 181 -11.39 -11.01 21.65
C ARG A 181 -10.91 -10.27 22.88
N THR A 182 -11.76 -10.18 23.89
CA THR A 182 -11.39 -9.68 25.21
C THR A 182 -11.48 -10.83 26.19
N ASP A 183 -10.93 -10.67 27.40
CA ASP A 183 -10.99 -11.71 28.45
C ASP A 183 -12.41 -12.13 28.82
N THR A 184 -13.38 -11.23 28.62
CA THR A 184 -14.78 -11.42 29.06
C THR A 184 -15.78 -11.44 27.91
N ASP A 185 -15.42 -10.95 26.72
CA ASP A 185 -16.38 -10.73 25.63
C ASP A 185 -15.75 -10.83 24.24
N THR A 186 -16.61 -10.95 23.24
CA THR A 186 -16.22 -10.92 21.83
C THR A 186 -17.00 -9.81 21.13
N ILE A 187 -16.30 -8.74 20.76
CA ILE A 187 -16.89 -7.61 20.05
C ILE A 187 -16.82 -7.90 18.55
N VAL A 188 -17.96 -8.05 17.90
CA VAL A 188 -18.07 -8.25 16.45
C VAL A 188 -18.54 -6.97 15.80
N ASN A 189 -17.76 -6.43 14.89
CA ASN A 189 -18.09 -5.27 14.07
C ASN A 189 -17.94 -5.61 12.59
N GLY A 190 -18.53 -4.83 11.72
CA GLY A 190 -18.37 -5.00 10.29
C GLY A 190 -19.06 -3.92 9.48
N TYR A 191 -18.79 -3.97 8.18
CA TYR A 191 -19.43 -3.11 7.19
C TYR A 191 -19.90 -3.93 5.99
N ARG A 192 -21.05 -3.53 5.44
CA ARG A 192 -21.51 -3.87 4.11
C ARG A 192 -21.37 -2.65 3.22
N PHE A 193 -20.68 -2.79 2.09
CA PHE A 193 -20.37 -1.68 1.22
C PHE A 193 -21.26 -1.60 0.00
N THR A 194 -21.59 -0.38 -0.42
CA THR A 194 -22.15 -0.09 -1.73
C THR A 194 -21.26 0.89 -2.47
N TYR A 195 -21.26 0.80 -3.78
CA TYR A 195 -20.43 1.62 -4.67
C TYR A 195 -21.31 2.22 -5.75
N ASP A 196 -20.94 3.39 -6.21
CA ASP A 196 -21.60 4.04 -7.33
C ASP A 196 -21.15 3.45 -8.70
N ALA A 197 -21.57 4.06 -9.80
CA ALA A 197 -21.26 3.61 -11.14
C ALA A 197 -19.77 3.78 -11.55
N TYR A 198 -19.01 4.56 -10.79
CA TYR A 198 -17.57 4.79 -10.98
C TYR A 198 -16.72 4.00 -9.99
N ASP A 199 -17.30 3.01 -9.32
CA ASP A 199 -16.67 2.21 -8.25
C ASP A 199 -16.21 3.02 -7.03
N ARG A 200 -16.72 4.26 -6.81
CA ARG A 200 -16.48 5.04 -5.61
C ARG A 200 -17.38 4.53 -4.47
N LEU A 201 -16.87 4.57 -3.24
CA LEU A 201 -17.62 4.13 -2.06
C LEU A 201 -18.83 5.03 -1.83
N ALA A 202 -20.04 4.49 -1.96
CA ALA A 202 -21.29 5.23 -1.76
C ALA A 202 -21.85 5.06 -0.35
N SER A 203 -21.69 3.88 0.28
CA SER A 203 -22.08 3.69 1.67
C SER A 203 -21.34 2.55 2.35
N ALA A 204 -21.24 2.64 3.67
CA ALA A 204 -20.78 1.57 4.55
C ALA A 204 -21.85 1.38 5.67
N TYR A 205 -22.70 0.37 5.50
CA TYR A 205 -23.67 -0.03 6.49
C TYR A 205 -23.01 -0.87 7.57
N SER A 206 -22.98 -0.33 8.78
CA SER A 206 -22.37 -1.01 9.92
C SER A 206 -23.16 -2.22 10.37
N VAL A 207 -22.43 -3.22 10.82
CA VAL A 207 -22.93 -4.46 11.41
C VAL A 207 -22.27 -4.63 12.76
N THR A 208 -23.05 -4.65 13.83
CA THR A 208 -22.55 -4.86 15.20
C THR A 208 -23.23 -6.08 15.81
N GLY A 209 -22.46 -7.11 16.13
CA GLY A 209 -22.99 -8.38 16.63
C GLY A 209 -23.91 -9.06 15.62
N SER A 210 -25.11 -9.45 16.06
CA SER A 210 -26.19 -9.98 15.19
C SER A 210 -27.19 -8.91 14.75
N ASP A 211 -27.00 -7.67 15.17
CA ASP A 211 -27.95 -6.57 14.93
C ASP A 211 -27.50 -5.66 13.79
N PHE A 212 -28.12 -5.84 12.63
CA PHE A 212 -27.92 -5.00 11.44
C PHE A 212 -28.77 -3.72 11.47
N SER A 213 -29.58 -3.54 12.48
CA SER A 213 -30.56 -2.43 12.56
C SER A 213 -30.10 -1.27 13.45
N SER A 214 -29.00 -1.42 14.17
CA SER A 214 -28.54 -0.44 15.16
C SER A 214 -28.19 0.93 14.56
N GLY A 215 -27.84 0.98 13.28
CA GLY A 215 -27.38 2.20 12.60
C GLY A 215 -26.07 2.78 13.14
N ARG A 216 -25.41 2.14 14.12
CA ARG A 216 -24.16 2.61 14.71
C ARG A 216 -23.07 2.66 13.65
N TYR A 217 -22.30 3.76 13.62
CA TYR A 217 -21.18 3.95 12.72
C TYR A 217 -21.50 3.79 11.22
N HIS A 218 -22.78 3.90 10.85
CA HIS A 218 -23.22 3.95 9.47
C HIS A 218 -22.73 5.24 8.80
N VAL A 219 -22.34 5.16 7.53
CA VAL A 219 -21.92 6.31 6.75
C VAL A 219 -22.32 6.19 5.28
N GLU A 220 -22.75 7.31 4.70
CA GLU A 220 -23.09 7.46 3.29
C GLU A 220 -22.34 8.64 2.69
N TYR A 221 -21.97 8.53 1.39
CA TYR A 221 -21.19 9.50 0.65
C TYR A 221 -21.84 9.77 -0.70
N GLU A 222 -21.89 11.04 -1.08
CA GLU A 222 -22.33 11.46 -2.42
C GLU A 222 -21.26 12.32 -3.07
N TYR A 223 -21.08 12.18 -4.38
CA TYR A 223 -20.01 12.81 -5.12
C TYR A 223 -20.53 13.49 -6.39
N ASP A 224 -19.89 14.58 -6.78
CA ASP A 224 -20.08 15.18 -8.08
C ASP A 224 -19.39 14.37 -9.20
N LYS A 225 -19.44 14.90 -10.44
CA LYS A 225 -18.83 14.25 -11.61
C LYS A 225 -17.30 14.22 -11.56
N HIS A 226 -16.68 15.14 -10.82
CA HIS A 226 -15.24 15.23 -10.66
C HIS A 226 -14.72 14.45 -9.44
N GLY A 227 -15.61 13.78 -8.71
CA GLY A 227 -15.25 13.04 -7.50
C GLY A 227 -15.09 13.94 -6.26
N ASN A 228 -15.55 15.19 -6.30
CA ASN A 228 -15.67 15.98 -5.09
C ASN A 228 -16.85 15.45 -4.26
N MET A 229 -16.69 15.31 -2.96
CA MET A 229 -17.75 14.90 -2.04
C MET A 229 -18.74 16.05 -1.87
N VAL A 230 -20.02 15.82 -2.13
CA VAL A 230 -21.06 16.85 -2.02
C VAL A 230 -21.92 16.69 -0.79
N ASN A 231 -22.15 15.44 -0.33
CA ASN A 231 -22.84 15.16 0.92
C ASN A 231 -22.15 14.01 1.65
N LEU A 232 -22.19 14.08 2.98
CA LEU A 232 -21.80 12.99 3.88
C LEU A 232 -22.79 12.90 5.03
N TYR A 233 -23.26 11.69 5.29
CA TYR A 233 -24.09 11.36 6.43
C TYR A 233 -23.35 10.35 7.29
N ARG A 234 -23.12 10.66 8.59
CA ARG A 234 -22.36 9.78 9.49
C ARG A 234 -23.10 9.62 10.81
N ASN A 235 -23.24 8.38 11.25
CA ASN A 235 -23.81 8.03 12.55
C ASN A 235 -22.70 7.70 13.55
N GLY A 236 -22.90 8.09 14.79
CA GLY A 236 -22.02 7.78 15.91
C GLY A 236 -22.31 6.45 16.59
N GLY A 237 -21.59 6.16 17.67
CA GLY A 237 -21.68 4.91 18.43
C GLY A 237 -23.02 4.63 19.12
N ARG A 238 -23.91 5.60 19.20
CA ARG A 238 -25.30 5.43 19.72
C ARG A 238 -26.34 5.23 18.62
N GLY A 239 -25.89 5.21 17.33
CA GLY A 239 -26.76 5.07 16.17
C GLY A 239 -27.46 6.36 15.75
N GLY A 240 -27.25 7.46 16.47
CA GLY A 240 -27.70 8.80 16.07
C GLY A 240 -26.74 9.41 15.06
N MET A 241 -27.26 10.29 14.20
CA MET A 241 -26.47 11.05 13.24
C MET A 241 -25.56 12.04 13.99
N ILE A 242 -24.27 12.07 13.64
CA ILE A 242 -23.27 12.98 14.19
C ILE A 242 -22.83 14.02 13.18
N ASP A 243 -22.89 13.70 11.88
CA ASP A 243 -22.62 14.61 10.79
C ASP A 243 -23.70 14.47 9.70
N GLU A 244 -24.22 15.59 9.21
CA GLU A 244 -25.04 15.76 8.01
C GLU A 244 -24.47 16.93 7.22
N MET A 245 -23.37 16.67 6.47
CA MET A 245 -22.52 17.69 5.88
C MET A 245 -22.91 17.94 4.44
N ASN A 246 -22.91 19.22 4.05
CA ASN A 246 -23.05 19.67 2.67
C ASN A 246 -21.84 20.51 2.30
N TRP A 247 -21.18 20.19 1.16
CA TRP A 247 -19.99 20.87 0.68
C TRP A 247 -20.29 21.86 -0.43
N PHE A 248 -19.66 23.05 -0.34
CA PHE A 248 -19.69 24.07 -1.37
C PHE A 248 -18.27 24.27 -1.94
N TYR A 249 -18.19 24.35 -3.26
CA TYR A 249 -16.91 24.33 -3.98
C TYR A 249 -16.70 25.54 -4.88
N GLU A 250 -15.45 25.98 -4.98
CA GLU A 250 -14.94 26.81 -6.08
C GLU A 250 -13.97 25.97 -6.91
N GLY A 251 -14.45 25.41 -8.05
CA GLY A 251 -13.72 24.37 -8.77
C GLY A 251 -13.68 23.06 -7.96
N ASN A 252 -12.47 22.59 -7.63
CA ASN A 252 -12.28 21.42 -6.75
C ASN A 252 -11.90 21.81 -5.30
N ARG A 253 -11.83 23.12 -5.00
CA ARG A 253 -11.53 23.63 -3.66
C ARG A 253 -12.83 23.77 -2.88
N VAL A 254 -12.91 23.11 -1.73
CA VAL A 254 -14.03 23.33 -0.79
C VAL A 254 -13.87 24.70 -0.16
N VAL A 255 -14.91 25.49 -0.14
CA VAL A 255 -14.89 26.85 0.43
C VAL A 255 -15.75 27.00 1.67
N GLU A 256 -16.79 26.17 1.79
CA GLU A 256 -17.73 26.15 2.90
C GLU A 256 -18.27 24.74 3.11
N ILE A 257 -18.46 24.32 4.33
CA ILE A 257 -19.15 23.09 4.71
C ILE A 257 -20.18 23.45 5.78
N THR A 258 -21.41 23.04 5.59
CA THR A 258 -22.45 23.18 6.62
C THR A 258 -22.80 21.81 7.20
N ASP A 259 -22.80 21.72 8.52
CA ASP A 259 -23.30 20.54 9.24
C ASP A 259 -24.68 20.84 9.80
N MET A 260 -25.68 20.07 9.34
CA MET A 260 -27.08 20.23 9.76
C MET A 260 -27.37 19.57 11.12
N VAL A 261 -26.42 18.82 11.67
CA VAL A 261 -26.55 18.21 13.01
C VAL A 261 -26.16 19.23 14.06
N GLY A 262 -27.15 19.65 14.86
CA GLY A 262 -26.90 20.58 15.96
C GLY A 262 -26.03 20.00 17.07
N GLU A 263 -25.44 20.87 17.92
CA GLU A 263 -24.51 20.53 19.00
C GLU A 263 -24.99 19.43 19.99
N GLN A 264 -26.29 19.19 20.08
CA GLN A 264 -26.87 18.22 21.00
C GLN A 264 -26.64 16.76 20.59
N GLY A 265 -26.20 16.50 19.37
CA GLY A 265 -25.89 15.15 18.86
C GLY A 265 -24.42 14.74 18.97
N ARG A 266 -23.57 15.64 19.37
CA ARG A 266 -22.11 15.46 19.38
C ARG A 266 -21.66 14.55 20.52
N TYR A 267 -20.77 13.66 20.18
CA TYR A 267 -20.07 12.77 21.11
C TYR A 267 -18.59 13.18 21.18
N ASP A 268 -17.85 12.68 22.16
CA ASP A 268 -16.41 12.93 22.35
C ASP A 268 -15.56 12.19 21.30
N MET A 269 -15.81 12.44 20.02
CA MET A 269 -15.13 11.82 18.90
C MET A 269 -14.45 12.90 18.05
N LYS A 270 -13.61 12.46 17.11
CA LYS A 270 -12.91 13.32 16.17
C LYS A 270 -13.77 13.65 14.94
N GLU A 271 -15.13 13.76 15.15
CA GLU A 271 -16.06 14.16 14.10
C GLU A 271 -15.81 15.59 13.62
N TYR A 272 -16.40 15.91 12.48
CA TYR A 272 -16.39 17.28 11.96
C TYR A 272 -17.10 18.24 12.93
N ARG A 273 -16.63 19.48 12.99
CA ARG A 273 -17.22 20.53 13.82
C ARG A 273 -17.33 21.81 12.99
N ASP A 274 -18.53 22.20 12.71
CA ASP A 274 -18.86 23.49 12.09
C ASP A 274 -18.82 24.58 13.16
N TYR A 275 -17.64 25.18 13.37
CA TYR A 275 -17.48 26.27 14.31
C TYR A 275 -17.69 27.64 13.67
N ASN A 276 -17.51 27.75 12.36
CA ASN A 276 -17.60 29.01 11.64
C ASN A 276 -18.93 29.14 10.90
N HIS A 277 -20.03 29.39 11.60
CA HIS A 277 -21.37 29.50 11.01
C HIS A 277 -21.61 30.76 10.14
N ASN A 278 -20.58 31.56 9.80
CA ASN A 278 -20.74 32.92 9.23
C ASN A 278 -19.97 33.14 7.95
N GLY A 279 -19.90 32.21 7.03
CA GLY A 279 -19.30 32.42 5.71
C GLY A 279 -18.26 31.39 5.31
N LEU A 280 -17.26 31.76 4.53
CA LEU A 280 -16.25 30.85 4.04
C LEU A 280 -15.38 30.28 5.17
N ASP A 281 -15.20 28.97 5.18
CA ASP A 281 -14.46 28.23 6.21
C ASP A 281 -13.02 27.96 5.77
N TYR A 282 -12.83 27.78 4.45
CA TYR A 282 -11.56 27.31 3.87
C TYR A 282 -11.00 28.31 2.88
N PHE A 283 -9.71 28.58 3.00
CA PHE A 283 -8.98 29.50 2.12
C PHE A 283 -7.80 28.78 1.50
N TYR A 284 -7.41 29.18 0.29
CA TYR A 284 -6.36 28.54 -0.48
C TYR A 284 -5.40 29.55 -1.10
N ASP A 285 -4.15 29.13 -1.29
CA ASP A 285 -3.18 29.87 -2.10
C ASP A 285 -3.36 29.59 -3.60
N SER A 286 -2.49 30.19 -4.42
CA SER A 286 -2.50 30.02 -5.88
C SER A 286 -2.14 28.59 -6.32
N ASN A 287 -1.41 27.84 -5.49
CA ASN A 287 -1.03 26.44 -5.74
C ASN A 287 -2.14 25.46 -5.33
N GLY A 288 -3.24 25.95 -4.75
CA GLY A 288 -4.34 25.11 -4.25
C GLY A 288 -4.07 24.51 -2.88
N ASN A 289 -3.08 24.98 -2.14
CA ASN A 289 -2.85 24.57 -0.76
C ASN A 289 -3.81 25.30 0.17
N MET A 290 -4.44 24.59 1.10
CA MET A 290 -5.34 25.19 2.10
C MET A 290 -4.55 26.07 3.06
N THR A 291 -4.85 27.37 3.09
CA THR A 291 -4.15 28.34 3.94
C THR A 291 -4.85 28.67 5.24
N ALA A 292 -6.13 28.35 5.38
CA ALA A 292 -6.87 28.42 6.63
C ALA A 292 -8.03 27.41 6.64
N ASP A 293 -8.39 26.97 7.84
CA ASP A 293 -9.52 26.08 8.15
C ASP A 293 -10.17 26.60 9.45
N LEU A 294 -11.18 27.45 9.27
CA LEU A 294 -11.77 28.17 10.40
C LEU A 294 -12.63 27.27 11.29
N ASP A 295 -13.09 26.13 10.79
CA ASP A 295 -13.83 25.13 11.57
C ASP A 295 -12.96 24.41 12.59
N ARG A 296 -11.66 24.28 12.30
CA ARG A 296 -10.68 23.78 13.27
C ARG A 296 -9.94 24.90 14.01
N ASP A 297 -10.43 26.15 13.93
CA ASP A 297 -9.72 27.33 14.47
C ASP A 297 -8.30 27.50 13.92
N ILE A 298 -8.01 26.94 12.74
CA ILE A 298 -6.74 27.12 12.05
C ILE A 298 -6.82 28.44 11.25
N VAL A 299 -6.17 29.47 11.74
CA VAL A 299 -6.25 30.83 11.16
C VAL A 299 -5.21 31.07 10.08
N ALA A 300 -4.11 30.31 10.04
CA ALA A 300 -3.13 30.34 8.97
C ALA A 300 -2.37 29.04 8.84
N ILE A 301 -2.14 28.60 7.60
CA ILE A 301 -1.18 27.54 7.26
C ILE A 301 -0.19 28.15 6.27
N ARG A 302 1.09 28.02 6.58
CA ARG A 302 2.17 28.40 5.66
C ARG A 302 2.79 27.13 5.08
N TYR A 303 3.23 27.24 3.85
CA TYR A 303 3.85 26.15 3.11
C TYR A 303 5.28 26.50 2.70
N ASN A 304 6.13 25.49 2.65
CA ASN A 304 7.47 25.60 2.10
C ASN A 304 7.44 25.49 0.55
N LEU A 305 8.61 25.48 -0.08
CA LEU A 305 8.75 25.40 -1.54
C LEU A 305 8.27 24.05 -2.14
N LEU A 306 8.07 23.04 -1.32
CA LEU A 306 7.56 21.71 -1.72
C LEU A 306 6.06 21.58 -1.48
N ASN A 307 5.34 22.65 -1.17
CA ASN A 307 3.93 22.65 -0.77
C ASN A 307 3.64 21.82 0.49
N LEU A 308 4.63 21.62 1.37
CA LEU A 308 4.46 20.97 2.66
C LEU A 308 4.20 22.02 3.75
N PRO A 309 3.28 21.79 4.71
CA PRO A 309 2.92 22.78 5.72
C PRO A 309 4.07 22.96 6.73
N ASP A 310 4.76 24.08 6.67
CA ASP A 310 5.84 24.43 7.61
C ASP A 310 5.32 24.99 8.93
N THR A 311 4.16 25.67 8.92
CA THR A 311 3.57 26.27 10.11
C THR A 311 2.05 26.18 10.04
N VAL A 312 1.44 25.63 11.07
CA VAL A 312 -0.02 25.65 11.29
C VAL A 312 -0.29 26.52 12.52
N GLN A 313 -1.04 27.60 12.36
CA GLN A 313 -1.36 28.58 13.41
C GLN A 313 -2.82 28.48 13.81
N PHE A 314 -3.09 28.28 15.08
CA PHE A 314 -4.43 28.25 15.66
C PHE A 314 -4.81 29.63 16.23
N ARG A 315 -6.10 29.93 16.26
CA ARG A 315 -6.67 31.16 16.77
C ARG A 315 -6.29 31.46 18.22
N ASN A 316 -6.19 30.41 19.05
CA ASN A 316 -5.81 30.56 20.47
C ASN A 316 -4.30 30.79 20.69
N GLY A 317 -3.54 31.01 19.61
CA GLY A 317 -2.10 31.26 19.65
C GLY A 317 -1.23 29.98 19.63
N SER A 318 -1.80 28.80 19.76
CA SER A 318 -1.06 27.55 19.59
C SER A 318 -0.57 27.41 18.16
N ALA A 319 0.57 26.75 17.96
CA ALA A 319 1.12 26.53 16.63
C ALA A 319 1.85 25.18 16.53
N ILE A 320 1.86 24.63 15.33
CA ILE A 320 2.69 23.49 14.93
C ILE A 320 3.71 24.01 13.91
N VAL A 321 4.99 23.77 14.16
CA VAL A 321 6.08 24.13 13.24
C VAL A 321 6.80 22.87 12.83
N ASN A 322 6.75 22.55 11.53
CA ASN A 322 7.37 21.35 10.96
C ASN A 322 8.69 21.69 10.28
N TYR A 323 9.65 20.78 10.37
CA TYR A 323 10.98 20.90 9.78
C TYR A 323 11.16 19.81 8.73
N TYR A 324 11.62 20.20 7.54
CA TYR A 324 11.75 19.30 6.40
C TYR A 324 13.12 19.41 5.76
N THR A 325 13.59 18.29 5.23
CA THR A 325 14.71 18.26 4.29
C THR A 325 14.25 18.58 2.86
N ALA A 326 15.18 18.89 1.98
CA ALA A 326 14.90 19.29 0.60
C ALA A 326 14.32 18.14 -0.27
N ASP A 327 14.35 16.91 0.18
CA ASP A 327 13.66 15.75 -0.40
C ASP A 327 12.26 15.51 0.17
N GLY A 328 11.75 16.46 0.98
CA GLY A 328 10.39 16.44 1.53
C GLY A 328 10.22 15.64 2.82
N LYS A 329 11.28 15.01 3.34
CA LYS A 329 11.18 14.24 4.58
C LYS A 329 11.06 15.15 5.80
N ARG A 330 10.03 14.93 6.62
CA ARG A 330 9.85 15.62 7.89
C ARG A 330 10.85 15.09 8.93
N THR A 331 11.71 15.95 9.45
CA THR A 331 12.73 15.61 10.45
C THR A 331 12.25 15.80 11.87
N GLY A 332 11.25 16.65 12.07
CA GLY A 332 10.65 16.87 13.38
C GLY A 332 9.54 17.92 13.35
N SER A 333 8.85 18.01 14.46
CA SER A 333 7.78 18.99 14.69
C SER A 333 7.95 19.67 16.04
N LYS A 334 7.64 20.96 16.11
CA LYS A 334 7.60 21.73 17.34
C LYS A 334 6.18 22.22 17.59
N TYR A 335 5.63 21.86 18.70
CA TYR A 335 4.30 22.23 19.16
C TYR A 335 4.44 23.36 20.18
N LEU A 336 3.78 24.48 19.91
CA LEU A 336 3.82 25.69 20.75
C LEU A 336 2.45 25.91 21.38
N THR A 337 2.41 26.11 22.69
CA THR A 337 1.19 26.39 23.44
C THR A 337 1.40 27.68 24.25
N PRO A 338 0.59 28.74 24.06
CA PRO A 338 0.72 29.97 24.83
C PRO A 338 0.34 29.75 26.29
N LEU A 339 1.12 30.33 27.20
CA LEU A 339 0.86 30.28 28.64
C LEU A 339 -0.17 31.31 29.10
N THR A 340 -0.59 32.20 28.20
CA THR A 340 -1.59 33.24 28.45
C THR A 340 -2.59 33.25 27.30
N THR A 341 -3.82 33.72 27.55
CA THR A 341 -4.83 33.85 26.51
C THR A 341 -4.36 34.78 25.42
N VAL A 342 -4.32 34.30 24.18
CA VAL A 342 -3.98 35.01 22.96
C VAL A 342 -5.08 34.76 21.94
N VAL A 343 -5.36 35.74 21.08
CA VAL A 343 -6.26 35.56 19.95
C VAL A 343 -5.54 36.03 18.70
N ILE A 344 -5.32 35.14 17.74
CA ILE A 344 -4.69 35.42 16.45
C ILE A 344 -5.79 35.61 15.40
N PRO A 345 -5.83 36.75 14.68
CA PRO A 345 -6.77 36.96 13.57
C PRO A 345 -6.51 35.98 12.40
N ALA A 346 -7.55 35.73 11.61
CA ALA A 346 -7.42 34.94 10.38
C ALA A 346 -6.38 35.53 9.42
N GLY A 347 -5.57 34.69 8.79
CA GLY A 347 -4.50 35.06 7.87
C GLY A 347 -3.21 35.57 8.56
N GLN A 348 -3.12 35.55 9.90
CA GLN A 348 -1.94 35.99 10.63
C GLN A 348 -1.28 34.83 11.40
N THR A 349 0.04 34.98 11.63
CA THR A 349 0.81 34.07 12.49
C THR A 349 1.30 34.80 13.73
N PHE A 350 1.62 34.07 14.79
CA PHE A 350 2.04 34.66 16.09
C PHE A 350 3.19 35.68 15.95
N GLY A 351 4.16 35.43 15.07
CA GLY A 351 5.29 36.32 14.85
C GLY A 351 4.95 37.63 14.12
N SER A 352 3.76 37.76 13.53
CA SER A 352 3.28 38.98 12.86
C SER A 352 2.46 39.89 13.78
N THR A 353 2.06 39.40 14.94
CA THR A 353 1.36 40.15 15.98
C THR A 353 2.36 40.68 17.02
N SER A 354 2.22 41.92 17.44
CA SER A 354 3.14 42.61 18.35
C SER A 354 3.12 42.15 19.82
N GLY A 355 2.73 40.92 20.09
CA GLY A 355 2.62 40.33 21.44
C GLY A 355 3.69 39.28 21.72
N THR A 356 4.46 39.46 22.81
CA THR A 356 5.37 38.46 23.36
C THR A 356 4.64 37.65 24.45
N ALA A 357 3.86 36.65 24.10
CA ALA A 357 3.36 35.72 25.10
C ALA A 357 4.44 34.67 25.38
N ALA A 358 4.56 34.28 26.65
CA ALA A 358 5.38 33.12 27.00
C ALA A 358 4.74 31.84 26.43
N MET A 359 5.57 30.98 25.81
CA MET A 359 5.13 29.75 25.16
C MET A 359 5.71 28.54 25.88
N SER A 360 4.91 27.54 26.10
CA SER A 360 5.38 26.16 26.34
C SER A 360 5.67 25.50 25.00
N SER A 361 6.72 24.71 24.93
CA SER A 361 7.03 23.94 23.73
C SER A 361 7.17 22.45 24.01
N HIS A 362 6.75 21.65 23.04
CA HIS A 362 7.02 20.21 22.97
C HIS A 362 7.56 19.91 21.57
N VAL A 363 8.55 19.06 21.45
CA VAL A 363 9.12 18.65 20.16
C VAL A 363 9.06 17.13 20.00
N THR A 364 8.89 16.72 18.76
CA THR A 364 9.14 15.35 18.31
C THR A 364 10.13 15.37 17.17
N ALA A 365 11.03 14.39 17.11
CA ALA A 365 12.02 14.28 16.04
C ALA A 365 12.23 12.81 15.65
N ARG A 366 12.58 12.57 14.39
CA ARG A 366 12.95 11.25 13.86
C ARG A 366 14.35 11.27 13.28
N ARG A 367 15.16 10.25 13.66
CA ARG A 367 16.53 10.03 13.19
C ARG A 367 16.66 8.55 12.85
N GLY A 368 16.41 8.19 11.58
CA GLY A 368 16.31 6.79 11.17
C GLY A 368 15.13 6.07 11.83
N SER A 369 15.41 4.94 12.51
CA SER A 369 14.44 4.17 13.32
C SER A 369 14.12 4.84 14.67
N LEU A 370 14.92 5.81 15.10
CA LEU A 370 14.83 6.42 16.42
C LEU A 370 13.84 7.59 16.46
N GLU A 371 12.94 7.59 17.45
CA GLU A 371 11.98 8.65 17.71
C GLU A 371 12.29 9.31 19.06
N TYR A 372 12.37 10.64 19.03
CA TYR A 372 12.72 11.48 20.19
C TYR A 372 11.58 12.43 20.52
N ALA A 373 11.45 12.78 21.79
CA ALA A 373 10.55 13.82 22.26
C ALA A 373 11.17 14.61 23.41
N GLY A 374 10.77 15.87 23.56
CA GLY A 374 11.30 16.74 24.59
C GLY A 374 10.66 18.12 24.60
N ALA A 375 11.24 19.04 25.38
CA ALA A 375 10.83 20.43 25.38
C ALA A 375 11.43 21.23 24.21
N ASP A 376 12.60 20.83 23.73
CA ASP A 376 13.29 21.36 22.56
C ASP A 376 14.15 20.26 21.90
N PHE A 377 14.69 20.52 20.70
CA PHE A 377 15.52 19.58 19.94
C PHE A 377 16.95 19.37 20.51
N GLU A 378 17.36 20.16 21.48
CA GLU A 378 18.67 20.04 22.12
C GLU A 378 18.60 19.16 23.37
N SER A 379 17.43 19.09 24.00
CA SER A 379 17.14 18.33 25.21
C SER A 379 16.17 17.16 24.99
N ASP A 380 15.93 16.77 23.73
CA ASP A 380 15.06 15.66 23.40
C ASP A 380 15.66 14.32 23.91
N THR A 381 14.79 13.40 24.24
CA THR A 381 15.14 12.05 24.72
C THR A 381 14.58 11.00 23.80
N LEU A 382 15.31 9.92 23.65
CA LEU A 382 14.86 8.77 22.85
C LEU A 382 13.67 8.10 23.57
N ILE A 383 12.53 8.03 22.89
CA ILE A 383 11.30 7.46 23.44
C ILE A 383 10.93 6.12 22.80
N ARG A 384 11.21 5.93 21.49
CA ARG A 384 10.90 4.71 20.76
C ARG A 384 11.98 4.35 19.74
N ILE A 385 12.15 3.05 19.50
CA ILE A 385 12.96 2.52 18.40
C ILE A 385 12.01 1.68 17.53
N HIS A 386 11.75 2.13 16.31
CA HIS A 386 10.80 1.49 15.40
C HIS A 386 11.44 0.33 14.64
N ASN A 387 10.69 -0.77 14.48
CA ASN A 387 11.16 -1.98 13.80
C ASN A 387 10.21 -2.48 12.67
N GLY A 388 9.38 -1.63 12.13
CA GLY A 388 8.44 -1.98 11.05
C GLY A 388 7.12 -2.60 11.52
N ASP A 389 7.15 -3.54 12.45
CA ASP A 389 5.95 -4.18 13.03
C ASP A 389 5.57 -3.65 14.40
N GLY A 390 6.25 -2.63 14.84
CA GLY A 390 6.01 -2.02 16.14
C GLY A 390 7.18 -1.13 16.56
N TYR A 391 7.48 -1.16 17.83
CA TYR A 391 8.58 -0.38 18.40
C TYR A 391 9.04 -0.95 19.74
N LEU A 392 10.28 -0.68 20.11
CA LEU A 392 10.75 -0.79 21.47
C LEU A 392 10.40 0.49 22.23
N ASP A 393 9.63 0.39 23.30
CA ASP A 393 9.42 1.48 24.25
C ASP A 393 10.67 1.62 25.12
N CYS A 394 11.37 2.74 25.00
CA CYS A 394 12.63 2.95 25.72
C CYS A 394 12.45 3.17 27.21
N SER A 395 11.28 3.64 27.65
CA SER A 395 10.97 3.86 29.07
C SER A 395 10.69 2.55 29.81
N GLU A 396 9.95 1.66 29.18
CA GLU A 396 9.55 0.36 29.72
C GLU A 396 10.57 -0.74 29.37
N GLN A 397 11.45 -0.50 28.38
CA GLN A 397 12.38 -1.47 27.79
C GLN A 397 11.68 -2.75 27.33
N ASP A 398 10.53 -2.58 26.68
CA ASP A 398 9.69 -3.67 26.22
C ASP A 398 9.16 -3.39 24.81
N PHE A 399 9.04 -4.47 23.98
CA PHE A 399 8.55 -4.35 22.64
C PHE A 399 7.03 -4.20 22.59
N ARG A 400 6.58 -3.37 21.70
CA ARG A 400 5.17 -3.16 21.34
C ARG A 400 4.96 -3.54 19.89
N TYR A 401 3.98 -4.38 19.63
CA TYR A 401 3.69 -4.92 18.30
C TYR A 401 2.36 -4.43 17.77
N PHE A 402 2.31 -4.20 16.47
CA PHE A 402 1.12 -3.75 15.77
C PHE A 402 0.37 -4.92 15.12
N VAL A 403 -0.88 -5.12 15.48
CA VAL A 403 -1.82 -5.88 14.67
C VAL A 403 -2.41 -4.96 13.60
N ARG A 404 -2.25 -5.36 12.37
CA ARG A 404 -2.71 -4.59 11.21
C ARG A 404 -3.85 -5.30 10.50
N ASP A 405 -4.78 -4.53 9.96
CA ASP A 405 -5.77 -5.06 9.04
C ASP A 405 -5.20 -5.17 7.61
N TYR A 406 -6.03 -5.61 6.67
CA TYR A 406 -5.65 -5.83 5.27
C TYR A 406 -5.13 -4.58 4.53
N GLN A 407 -5.38 -3.39 5.04
CA GLN A 407 -4.90 -2.11 4.50
C GLN A 407 -3.65 -1.59 5.20
N GLY A 408 -3.16 -2.30 6.22
CA GLY A 408 -2.06 -1.85 7.06
C GLY A 408 -2.48 -0.88 8.17
N ASN A 409 -3.80 -0.68 8.38
CA ASN A 409 -4.29 0.11 9.52
C ASN A 409 -3.95 -0.60 10.81
N ILE A 410 -3.39 0.12 11.78
CA ILE A 410 -3.09 -0.43 13.09
C ILE A 410 -4.41 -0.59 13.85
N ARG A 411 -4.74 -1.83 14.21
CA ARG A 411 -5.99 -2.19 14.91
C ARG A 411 -5.79 -2.43 16.39
N THR A 412 -4.66 -3.00 16.75
CA THR A 412 -4.29 -3.26 18.14
C THR A 412 -2.80 -3.02 18.33
N VAL A 413 -2.43 -2.55 19.50
CA VAL A 413 -1.05 -2.48 19.99
C VAL A 413 -0.97 -3.35 21.23
N TYR A 414 -0.04 -4.30 21.24
CA TYR A 414 0.16 -5.16 22.39
C TYR A 414 1.64 -5.48 22.61
N GLY A 415 1.96 -6.02 23.78
CA GLY A 415 3.28 -6.46 24.17
C GLY A 415 3.20 -7.60 25.19
N SER A 416 4.36 -8.04 25.67
CA SER A 416 4.44 -9.06 26.72
C SER A 416 4.18 -8.40 28.08
N ALA A 417 3.29 -9.00 28.87
CA ALA A 417 3.31 -8.74 30.29
C ALA A 417 4.49 -9.52 30.88
N VAL A 418 5.64 -8.88 31.02
CA VAL A 418 6.63 -9.40 31.96
C VAL A 418 5.96 -9.35 33.33
N ALA A 419 5.51 -10.50 33.82
CA ALA A 419 5.13 -10.60 35.20
C ALA A 419 6.34 -10.10 36.01
N LYS A 420 6.29 -8.88 36.53
CA LYS A 420 7.22 -8.43 37.59
C LYS A 420 7.09 -9.51 38.66
N LEU A 421 8.02 -10.42 38.69
CA LEU A 421 8.16 -11.36 39.81
C LEU A 421 8.31 -10.50 41.05
N ILE A 422 7.20 -10.19 41.71
CA ILE A 422 7.24 -9.78 43.09
C ILE A 422 8.01 -10.92 43.76
N PRO A 423 9.15 -10.66 44.39
CA PRO A 423 9.84 -11.69 45.14
C PRO A 423 8.86 -12.17 46.22
N VAL A 424 8.25 -13.31 45.99
CA VAL A 424 7.55 -14.00 47.08
C VAL A 424 8.66 -14.47 47.95
N GLU A 425 8.88 -13.77 49.05
CA GLU A 425 9.74 -14.29 50.15
C GLU A 425 9.24 -15.70 50.48
N PRO A 426 10.10 -16.69 50.47
CA PRO A 426 9.69 -18.04 50.81
C PRO A 426 9.14 -18.07 52.25
N PRO A 427 7.92 -18.56 52.46
CA PRO A 427 7.46 -18.74 53.82
C PRO A 427 8.25 -19.87 54.45
N PHE A 428 8.99 -19.54 55.46
CA PHE A 428 9.54 -20.41 56.48
C PHE A 428 10.63 -21.44 56.09
N SER A 429 11.81 -21.16 56.61
CA SER A 429 12.85 -22.12 56.97
C SER A 429 12.27 -23.23 57.85
N LEU A 430 12.25 -24.46 57.33
CA LEU A 430 12.29 -25.64 58.16
C LEU A 430 13.59 -26.38 57.86
N THR A 431 14.53 -26.20 58.78
CA THR A 431 15.68 -27.08 58.96
C THR A 431 15.18 -28.51 59.26
N ASN A 432 15.53 -29.52 58.52
CA ASN A 432 16.28 -30.71 58.93
C ASN A 432 16.06 -31.95 58.06
N ARG A 433 17.19 -32.50 57.67
CA ARG A 433 17.58 -33.91 57.56
C ARG A 433 17.06 -34.77 56.41
N GLY A 434 18.01 -35.32 55.69
CA GLY A 434 17.97 -36.68 55.14
C GLY A 434 18.38 -36.74 53.67
N ALA A 435 19.61 -37.10 53.40
CA ALA A 435 20.16 -37.44 52.10
C ALA A 435 19.46 -38.66 51.48
N ILE A 436 19.39 -38.71 50.18
CA ILE A 436 19.61 -39.81 49.22
C ILE A 436 18.67 -39.65 48.03
N GLY A 437 19.24 -39.59 46.82
CA GLY A 437 18.52 -39.74 45.58
C GLY A 437 18.77 -38.63 44.59
N GLY A 438 19.45 -38.91 43.47
CA GLY A 438 19.82 -37.95 42.43
C GLY A 438 18.62 -37.21 41.83
N ASP A 439 18.53 -35.93 42.19
CA ASP A 439 17.48 -35.06 41.74
C ASP A 439 17.91 -34.39 40.44
N LYS A 440 17.09 -34.60 39.40
CA LYS A 440 17.00 -33.67 38.28
C LYS A 440 16.68 -32.28 38.84
N PRO A 441 17.35 -31.22 38.39
CA PRO A 441 16.98 -29.88 38.83
C PRO A 441 15.49 -29.64 38.57
N PRO A 442 14.78 -29.00 39.49
CA PRO A 442 13.36 -28.70 39.30
C PRO A 442 13.18 -27.92 37.98
N ILE A 443 12.33 -28.42 37.13
CA ILE A 443 11.87 -27.68 35.93
C ILE A 443 11.22 -26.42 36.50
N ARG A 444 11.89 -25.28 36.36
CA ARG A 444 11.26 -24.00 36.61
C ARG A 444 10.11 -23.88 35.61
N PRO A 445 8.86 -23.67 36.06
CA PRO A 445 7.79 -23.37 35.13
C PRO A 445 8.21 -22.13 34.34
N LYS A 446 8.17 -22.19 33.00
CA LYS A 446 8.26 -20.98 32.19
C LYS A 446 7.16 -20.03 32.67
N PRO A 447 7.47 -18.73 32.89
CA PRO A 447 6.41 -17.76 33.12
C PRO A 447 5.39 -17.90 31.99
N ILE A 448 4.13 -17.95 32.32
CA ILE A 448 3.06 -17.84 31.33
C ILE A 448 3.09 -16.37 30.91
N GLU A 449 3.66 -16.07 29.76
CA GLU A 449 3.63 -14.74 29.20
C GLU A 449 2.18 -14.45 28.81
N HIS A 450 1.57 -13.47 29.45
CA HIS A 450 0.26 -12.96 29.09
C HIS A 450 0.46 -11.77 28.16
N THR A 451 -0.20 -11.78 27.00
CA THR A 451 -0.31 -10.61 26.14
C THR A 451 -1.10 -9.51 26.83
N VAL A 452 -0.58 -8.31 26.83
CA VAL A 452 -1.30 -7.10 27.27
C VAL A 452 -1.64 -6.26 26.06
N THR A 453 -2.90 -5.90 25.93
CA THR A 453 -3.37 -4.95 24.92
C THR A 453 -3.21 -3.52 25.47
N TYR A 454 -2.40 -2.71 24.80
CA TYR A 454 -2.15 -1.31 25.16
C TYR A 454 -3.14 -0.38 24.49
N GLN A 455 -3.48 -0.64 23.23
CA GLN A 455 -4.35 0.23 22.46
C GLN A 455 -5.20 -0.59 21.49
N ARG A 456 -6.48 -0.21 21.30
CA ARG A 456 -7.37 -0.71 20.25
C ARG A 456 -7.95 0.45 19.47
N MET A 457 -8.03 0.29 18.15
CA MET A 457 -8.48 1.34 17.24
C MET A 457 -9.51 0.82 16.27
N GLN A 458 -10.51 1.64 16.00
CA GLN A 458 -11.52 1.40 14.99
C GLN A 458 -11.64 2.63 14.10
N TYR A 459 -11.98 2.41 12.83
CA TYR A 459 -12.03 3.47 11.84
C TYR A 459 -13.30 3.37 11.00
N TYR A 460 -13.88 4.55 10.67
CA TYR A 460 -14.73 4.67 9.50
C TYR A 460 -13.91 4.38 8.23
N PRO A 461 -14.56 4.07 7.09
CA PRO A 461 -13.83 3.68 5.87
C PRO A 461 -12.75 4.65 5.42
N PHE A 462 -12.95 5.96 5.59
CA PHE A 462 -11.98 7.01 5.28
C PHE A 462 -11.01 7.32 6.44
N GLY A 463 -10.89 6.45 7.42
CA GLY A 463 -9.83 6.55 8.42
C GLY A 463 -10.12 7.44 9.63
N LEU A 464 -11.32 8.05 9.74
CA LEU A 464 -11.69 8.74 10.95
C LEU A 464 -11.78 7.73 12.10
N PRO A 465 -10.97 7.90 13.19
CA PRO A 465 -11.01 6.96 14.31
C PRO A 465 -12.29 7.14 15.14
N TYR A 466 -12.80 6.01 15.61
CA TYR A 466 -13.93 5.98 16.54
C TYR A 466 -13.73 4.90 17.61
N GLU A 467 -14.34 5.10 18.77
CA GLU A 467 -14.57 4.21 19.93
C GLU A 467 -13.39 3.49 20.59
N ALA A 468 -13.64 3.15 21.72
CA ALA A 468 -13.93 2.74 23.03
C ALA A 468 -12.77 2.22 23.88
N HIS A 469 -11.58 1.98 23.34
CA HIS A 469 -10.33 1.76 24.02
C HIS A 469 -9.21 2.55 23.32
N TYR A 470 -9.62 3.69 22.79
CA TYR A 470 -8.74 4.66 22.22
C TYR A 470 -7.99 5.37 23.33
N GLN A 471 -6.68 5.12 23.39
CA GLN A 471 -5.76 5.84 24.27
C GLN A 471 -4.85 6.67 23.35
N PRO A 472 -5.14 7.97 23.18
CA PRO A 472 -4.41 8.80 22.23
C PRO A 472 -2.93 8.95 22.55
N GLU A 473 -2.55 8.79 23.81
CA GLU A 473 -1.21 9.10 24.32
C GLU A 473 -0.18 7.98 24.13
N GLU A 474 -0.59 6.74 23.78
CA GLU A 474 0.37 5.63 23.73
C GLU A 474 1.25 5.63 22.50
N GLN A 475 0.68 5.81 21.32
CA GLN A 475 1.43 5.95 20.06
C GLN A 475 0.60 6.65 18.99
N PRO A 476 1.23 7.46 18.10
CA PRO A 476 0.50 8.27 17.13
C PRO A 476 0.15 7.56 15.81
N TYR A 477 0.75 6.40 15.52
CA TYR A 477 0.55 5.73 14.23
C TYR A 477 -0.76 4.95 14.21
N LYS A 478 -1.64 5.22 13.21
CA LYS A 478 -3.01 4.70 13.19
C LYS A 478 -3.43 4.19 11.81
N TYR A 479 -4.30 4.91 11.12
CA TYR A 479 -4.82 4.56 9.80
C TYR A 479 -3.71 4.57 8.74
N GLY A 480 -3.65 3.51 7.91
CA GLY A 480 -2.56 3.30 6.95
C GLY A 480 -1.17 3.17 7.59
N GLY A 481 -1.07 3.01 8.93
CA GLY A 481 0.19 3.07 9.67
C GLY A 481 0.79 4.47 9.73
N LYS A 482 0.03 5.53 9.37
CA LYS A 482 0.47 6.92 9.34
C LYS A 482 0.33 7.61 10.70
N GLU A 483 1.21 8.58 10.95
CA GLU A 483 1.16 9.40 12.16
C GLU A 483 -0.09 10.29 12.16
N PHE A 484 -0.89 10.20 13.22
CA PHE A 484 -2.05 11.03 13.45
C PHE A 484 -1.70 12.15 14.43
N ILE A 485 -1.68 13.39 13.96
CA ILE A 485 -1.30 14.55 14.72
C ILE A 485 -2.56 15.15 15.36
N GLU A 486 -2.75 14.90 16.67
CA GLU A 486 -3.97 15.32 17.40
C GLU A 486 -3.79 16.64 18.16
N LEU A 487 -2.54 17.04 18.43
CA LEU A 487 -2.26 18.23 19.23
C LEU A 487 -2.92 19.47 18.66
N HIS A 488 -3.49 20.27 19.54
CA HIS A 488 -4.23 21.51 19.25
C HIS A 488 -5.51 21.31 18.40
N GLY A 489 -5.97 20.06 18.19
CA GLY A 489 -7.13 19.75 17.34
C GLY A 489 -6.80 19.78 15.84
N TYR A 490 -5.52 19.56 15.47
CA TYR A 490 -5.14 19.45 14.07
C TYR A 490 -5.73 18.20 13.40
N ASP A 491 -5.86 17.09 14.12
CA ASP A 491 -6.57 15.87 13.80
C ASP A 491 -6.35 15.37 12.36
N SER A 492 -5.10 15.42 11.89
CA SER A 492 -4.70 15.09 10.52
C SER A 492 -3.63 14.01 10.49
N TYR A 493 -3.69 13.14 9.48
CA TYR A 493 -2.65 12.16 9.18
C TYR A 493 -1.57 12.76 8.30
N ASP A 494 -0.32 12.46 8.63
CA ASP A 494 0.83 12.78 7.77
C ASP A 494 1.06 11.63 6.78
N PHE A 495 0.75 11.86 5.50
CA PHE A 495 1.00 10.93 4.40
C PHE A 495 2.29 11.28 3.63
N ASP A 496 3.27 11.90 4.28
CA ASP A 496 4.54 12.37 3.73
C ASP A 496 4.37 13.55 2.75
N ALA A 497 3.88 13.31 1.53
CA ALA A 497 3.68 14.38 0.53
C ALA A 497 2.48 15.29 0.84
N ARG A 498 1.48 14.83 1.56
CA ARG A 498 0.25 15.58 1.86
C ARG A 498 -0.28 15.30 3.26
N MET A 499 -0.91 16.31 3.86
CA MET A 499 -1.71 16.11 5.08
C MET A 499 -3.14 15.70 4.74
N TYR A 500 -3.61 14.64 5.36
CA TYR A 500 -4.93 14.08 5.16
C TYR A 500 -5.84 14.36 6.36
N TYR A 501 -7.00 14.98 6.12
CA TYR A 501 -7.98 15.25 7.17
C TYR A 501 -9.14 14.24 7.07
N PRO A 502 -9.20 13.23 7.96
CA PRO A 502 -10.15 12.12 7.83
C PRO A 502 -11.62 12.50 8.10
N ALA A 503 -11.88 13.56 8.87
CA ALA A 503 -13.24 14.04 9.08
C ALA A 503 -13.87 14.54 7.76
N LEU A 504 -13.05 15.15 6.89
CA LEU A 504 -13.45 15.58 5.54
C LEU A 504 -13.17 14.55 4.44
N CYS A 505 -12.58 13.41 4.76
CA CYS A 505 -12.27 12.36 3.78
C CYS A 505 -11.36 12.81 2.62
N ARG A 506 -10.50 13.82 2.83
CA ARG A 506 -9.69 14.43 1.74
C ARG A 506 -8.34 14.96 2.21
N PHE A 507 -7.45 15.17 1.25
CA PHE A 507 -6.21 15.90 1.45
C PHE A 507 -6.44 17.41 1.53
N THR A 508 -5.53 18.13 2.22
CA THR A 508 -5.56 19.60 2.39
C THR A 508 -4.83 20.35 1.28
N THR A 509 -4.05 19.64 0.47
CA THR A 509 -3.29 20.18 -0.67
C THR A 509 -3.61 19.40 -1.94
N MET A 510 -3.34 19.99 -3.10
CA MET A 510 -3.47 19.32 -4.39
C MET A 510 -2.47 18.16 -4.51
N ASP A 511 -2.88 17.12 -5.20
CA ASP A 511 -2.01 16.02 -5.56
C ASP A 511 -0.87 16.50 -6.45
N PRO A 512 0.41 16.26 -6.12
CA PRO A 512 1.53 16.55 -7.01
C PRO A 512 1.42 15.87 -8.37
N LEU A 513 0.71 14.74 -8.44
CA LEU A 513 0.46 13.97 -9.66
C LEU A 513 -0.92 14.24 -10.29
N CYS A 514 -1.64 15.27 -9.89
CA CYS A 514 -3.01 15.56 -10.35
C CYS A 514 -3.15 15.69 -11.88
N GLU A 515 -2.08 16.06 -12.58
CA GLU A 515 -2.06 16.11 -14.04
C GLU A 515 -2.17 14.73 -14.70
N LYS A 516 -1.97 13.66 -13.96
CA LYS A 516 -2.16 12.29 -14.43
C LYS A 516 -3.59 11.81 -14.24
N TYR A 517 -4.35 12.42 -13.34
CA TYR A 517 -5.69 11.99 -12.89
C TYR A 517 -6.79 12.99 -13.22
N TYR A 518 -6.91 13.42 -14.45
CA TYR A 518 -7.88 14.47 -14.90
C TYR A 518 -9.35 14.19 -14.55
N SER A 519 -9.71 12.93 -14.35
CA SER A 519 -11.08 12.53 -14.04
C SER A 519 -11.44 12.57 -12.57
N ILE A 520 -10.45 12.86 -11.70
CA ILE A 520 -10.58 12.78 -10.24
C ILE A 520 -10.24 14.12 -9.62
N SER A 521 -10.92 14.47 -8.52
CA SER A 521 -10.57 15.65 -7.74
C SER A 521 -9.13 15.55 -7.24
N PRO A 522 -8.29 16.60 -7.41
CA PRO A 522 -6.90 16.58 -6.96
C PRO A 522 -6.74 16.50 -5.43
N TYR A 523 -7.82 16.56 -4.68
CA TYR A 523 -7.84 16.42 -3.22
C TYR A 523 -8.40 15.07 -2.76
N ALA A 524 -8.85 14.20 -3.69
CA ALA A 524 -9.47 12.94 -3.34
C ALA A 524 -8.45 11.97 -2.72
N TYR A 525 -8.88 11.21 -1.73
CA TYR A 525 -8.13 10.12 -1.14
C TYR A 525 -8.53 8.79 -1.79
N CYS A 526 -7.54 8.02 -2.23
CA CYS A 526 -7.73 6.66 -2.77
C CYS A 526 -8.84 6.56 -3.84
N ASN A 527 -8.93 7.52 -4.77
CA ASN A 527 -9.99 7.56 -5.79
C ASN A 527 -11.41 7.44 -5.21
N ASN A 528 -11.66 7.98 -4.02
CA ASN A 528 -12.92 7.84 -3.26
C ASN A 528 -13.34 6.37 -3.00
N ASN A 529 -12.40 5.43 -3.02
CA ASN A 529 -12.62 4.03 -2.67
C ASN A 529 -11.53 3.53 -1.71
N PRO A 530 -11.47 4.06 -0.48
CA PRO A 530 -10.46 3.71 0.50
C PRO A 530 -10.59 2.27 1.03
N VAL A 531 -11.64 1.54 0.65
CA VAL A 531 -11.82 0.13 0.98
C VAL A 531 -11.01 -0.78 0.04
N LYS A 532 -10.81 -0.35 -1.20
CA LYS A 532 -10.07 -1.09 -2.23
C LYS A 532 -8.62 -0.63 -2.36
N TYR A 533 -8.36 0.65 -2.16
CA TYR A 533 -7.08 1.28 -2.40
C TYR A 533 -6.46 1.81 -1.10
N VAL A 534 -5.14 1.92 -1.10
CA VAL A 534 -4.34 2.60 -0.08
C VAL A 534 -3.46 3.63 -0.76
N ASP A 535 -3.12 4.69 -0.05
CA ASP A 535 -2.16 5.71 -0.47
C ASP A 535 -0.94 5.64 0.46
N PRO A 536 0.20 5.12 0.00
CA PRO A 536 1.35 4.90 0.88
C PRO A 536 2.16 6.16 1.18
N ASP A 537 2.13 7.15 0.31
CA ASP A 537 3.06 8.29 0.31
C ASP A 537 2.37 9.65 0.13
N GLY A 538 1.05 9.66 -0.06
CA GLY A 538 0.29 10.89 -0.30
C GLY A 538 0.40 11.42 -1.74
N GLU A 539 0.88 10.62 -2.70
CA GLU A 539 1.00 11.00 -4.11
C GLU A 539 0.24 10.04 -5.03
N SER A 540 0.23 8.75 -4.69
CA SER A 540 -0.37 7.73 -5.55
C SER A 540 -1.10 6.66 -4.75
N TRP A 541 -2.31 6.35 -5.17
CA TRP A 541 -3.07 5.26 -4.56
C TRP A 541 -2.72 3.93 -5.25
N ARG A 542 -2.71 2.86 -4.47
CA ARG A 542 -2.39 1.50 -4.90
C ARG A 542 -3.47 0.53 -4.46
N LEU A 543 -3.60 -0.58 -5.16
CA LEU A 543 -4.40 -1.69 -4.64
C LEU A 543 -3.80 -2.18 -3.34
N THR A 544 -4.64 -2.73 -2.47
CA THR A 544 -4.26 -3.16 -1.14
C THR A 544 -3.12 -4.19 -1.18
N TYR A 545 -2.07 -3.97 -0.39
CA TYR A 545 -0.93 -4.87 -0.25
C TYR A 545 -0.48 -4.94 1.21
N ASP A 546 0.23 -6.00 1.55
CA ASP A 546 0.86 -6.13 2.86
C ASP A 546 2.34 -5.78 2.78
N ARG A 547 2.87 -5.20 3.87
CA ARG A 547 4.26 -4.79 3.99
C ARG A 547 4.93 -5.61 5.07
N ILE A 548 5.92 -6.43 4.69
CA ILE A 548 6.72 -7.19 5.62
C ILE A 548 8.17 -6.72 5.50
N GLU A 549 8.72 -6.16 6.57
CA GLU A 549 10.11 -5.70 6.69
C GLU A 549 10.60 -4.79 5.56
N GLY A 550 9.75 -3.89 5.10
CA GLY A 550 10.09 -3.01 3.96
C GLY A 550 9.89 -3.65 2.60
N GLU A 551 9.57 -4.94 2.52
CA GLU A 551 9.11 -5.58 1.30
C GLU A 551 7.59 -5.43 1.18
N VAL A 552 7.16 -5.06 -0.01
CA VAL A 552 5.74 -4.99 -0.37
C VAL A 552 5.31 -6.37 -0.83
N ILE A 553 4.47 -7.05 -0.04
CA ILE A 553 3.81 -8.27 -0.48
C ILE A 553 2.54 -7.90 -1.18
N PHE A 554 2.51 -8.26 -2.42
CA PHE A 554 1.42 -7.96 -3.30
C PHE A 554 0.20 -8.83 -2.96
N THR A 555 -0.86 -8.21 -2.46
CA THR A 555 -2.16 -8.85 -2.22
C THR A 555 -3.20 -8.49 -3.28
N GLY A 556 -2.80 -7.72 -4.28
CA GLY A 556 -3.56 -7.26 -5.43
C GLY A 556 -2.62 -6.68 -6.48
N TYR A 557 -3.12 -5.90 -7.41
CA TYR A 557 -2.32 -5.24 -8.45
C TYR A 557 -1.69 -3.96 -7.89
N GLU A 558 -0.37 -3.82 -7.98
CA GLU A 558 0.34 -2.59 -7.68
C GLU A 558 0.27 -1.65 -8.87
N TRP A 559 -0.13 -0.39 -8.66
CA TRP A 559 0.15 0.68 -9.61
C TRP A 559 1.64 1.01 -9.52
N VAL A 560 2.39 0.54 -10.47
CA VAL A 560 3.75 1.03 -10.67
C VAL A 560 3.62 2.36 -11.38
N ASP A 561 4.42 3.36 -11.00
CA ASP A 561 4.51 4.71 -11.57
C ASP A 561 4.02 4.75 -13.05
N GLU A 562 2.86 5.35 -13.28
CA GLU A 562 1.99 5.18 -14.46
C GLU A 562 2.64 5.46 -15.80
N ASP A 563 3.70 6.25 -15.82
CA ASP A 563 4.41 6.59 -17.03
C ASP A 563 5.60 5.65 -17.32
N LYS A 564 5.79 4.60 -16.52
CA LYS A 564 7.01 3.80 -16.58
C LYS A 564 6.74 2.31 -16.57
N SER A 565 6.34 1.80 -17.71
CA SER A 565 6.44 0.37 -18.02
C SER A 565 7.89 0.02 -18.37
N TYR A 566 8.31 -1.19 -18.01
CA TYR A 566 9.64 -1.68 -18.29
C TYR A 566 9.54 -2.93 -19.18
N ASP A 567 10.45 -3.07 -20.16
CA ASP A 567 10.55 -4.28 -20.96
C ASP A 567 11.17 -5.45 -20.17
N VAL A 568 11.26 -6.61 -20.81
CA VAL A 568 11.85 -7.83 -20.23
C VAL A 568 13.33 -7.67 -19.84
N ASP A 569 14.03 -6.70 -20.44
CA ASP A 569 15.42 -6.36 -20.14
C ASP A 569 15.50 -5.23 -19.10
N GLY A 570 14.34 -4.76 -18.61
CA GLY A 570 14.20 -3.73 -17.58
C GLY A 570 14.41 -2.29 -18.09
N ASN A 571 14.23 -2.01 -19.39
CA ASN A 571 14.27 -0.66 -19.93
C ASN A 571 12.92 0.01 -19.77
N LEU A 572 12.93 1.31 -19.42
CA LEU A 572 11.73 2.11 -19.25
C LEU A 572 10.97 2.22 -20.58
N LEU A 573 9.66 1.89 -20.53
CA LEU A 573 8.72 2.09 -21.63
C LEU A 573 7.84 3.31 -21.36
N GLN A 574 7.53 4.08 -22.39
CA GLN A 574 6.61 5.23 -22.26
C GLN A 574 5.20 4.85 -22.72
N GLY A 575 4.18 5.14 -21.90
CA GLY A 575 2.74 4.94 -22.19
C GLY A 575 2.14 3.62 -21.71
N LEU A 576 0.81 3.49 -21.87
CA LEU A 576 0.03 2.29 -21.54
C LEU A 576 0.40 1.13 -22.46
N TYR A 577 1.13 0.18 -21.93
CA TYR A 577 1.69 -0.95 -22.68
C TYR A 577 1.03 -2.26 -22.32
N ALA A 578 0.77 -3.09 -23.33
CA ALA A 578 0.26 -4.43 -23.13
C ALA A 578 1.39 -5.38 -22.69
N GLN A 579 1.25 -5.97 -21.53
CA GLN A 579 2.18 -6.99 -21.01
C GLN A 579 1.82 -8.40 -21.47
N ALA A 580 0.51 -8.67 -21.58
CA ALA A 580 0.02 -9.96 -22.02
C ALA A 580 -1.33 -9.85 -22.74
N ILE A 581 -1.63 -10.85 -23.58
CA ILE A 581 -2.92 -11.03 -24.20
C ILE A 581 -3.44 -12.43 -23.86
N PHE A 582 -4.67 -12.50 -23.41
CA PHE A 582 -5.35 -13.75 -23.17
C PHE A 582 -6.54 -13.90 -24.11
N PHE A 583 -6.54 -14.97 -24.88
CA PHE A 583 -7.68 -15.37 -25.72
C PHE A 583 -8.45 -16.50 -25.05
N SER A 584 -9.73 -16.31 -24.83
CA SER A 584 -10.65 -17.36 -24.37
C SER A 584 -11.80 -17.58 -25.33
N ASP A 585 -12.13 -18.83 -25.59
CA ASP A 585 -13.30 -19.16 -26.39
C ASP A 585 -14.58 -19.02 -25.56
N ASN A 586 -15.57 -18.30 -26.10
CA ASN A 586 -16.83 -18.00 -25.39
C ASN A 586 -17.97 -18.95 -25.81
N LYS A 587 -17.87 -19.63 -26.95
CA LYS A 587 -18.93 -20.48 -27.52
C LYS A 587 -18.36 -21.68 -28.26
N THR A 588 -19.09 -22.77 -28.18
CA THR A 588 -18.83 -23.96 -28.99
C THR A 588 -19.07 -23.68 -30.49
N PHE A 589 -18.29 -24.32 -31.35
CA PHE A 589 -18.41 -24.24 -32.79
C PHE A 589 -19.79 -24.65 -33.25
N ASP A 590 -20.46 -23.78 -34.01
CA ASP A 590 -21.66 -24.12 -34.71
C ASP A 590 -21.32 -24.65 -36.13
N LYS A 591 -21.58 -25.95 -36.33
CA LYS A 591 -21.28 -26.63 -37.63
C LYS A 591 -22.00 -26.02 -38.81
N ASP A 592 -23.16 -25.39 -38.61
CA ASP A 592 -24.02 -24.89 -39.66
C ASP A 592 -23.77 -23.41 -39.99
N ASN A 593 -23.40 -22.61 -38.99
CA ASN A 593 -23.24 -21.14 -39.08
C ASN A 593 -21.78 -20.65 -39.06
N GLY A 594 -20.82 -21.47 -38.71
CA GLY A 594 -19.41 -21.09 -38.60
C GLY A 594 -19.08 -20.29 -37.34
N TYR A 595 -17.92 -19.62 -37.32
CA TYR A 595 -17.46 -18.79 -36.22
C TYR A 595 -17.74 -17.32 -36.50
N ASN A 596 -18.18 -16.59 -35.48
CA ASN A 596 -18.36 -15.15 -35.48
C ASN A 596 -17.25 -14.43 -34.74
N ILE A 597 -16.98 -13.17 -35.09
CA ILE A 597 -16.26 -12.25 -34.19
C ILE A 597 -17.07 -12.15 -32.89
N GLY A 598 -16.42 -12.40 -31.75
CA GLY A 598 -17.06 -12.54 -30.44
C GLY A 598 -17.34 -13.99 -30.06
N SER A 599 -16.97 -15.00 -30.91
CA SER A 599 -16.88 -16.39 -30.49
C SER A 599 -15.76 -16.60 -29.44
N SER A 600 -14.81 -15.67 -29.37
CA SER A 600 -13.74 -15.60 -28.38
C SER A 600 -13.63 -14.17 -27.86
N THR A 601 -12.99 -14.01 -26.72
CA THR A 601 -12.61 -12.71 -26.14
C THR A 601 -11.09 -12.62 -26.11
N ALA A 602 -10.54 -11.49 -26.54
CA ALA A 602 -9.15 -11.12 -26.30
C ALA A 602 -9.10 -10.15 -25.11
N THR A 603 -8.47 -10.54 -24.02
CA THR A 603 -8.21 -9.70 -22.86
C THR A 603 -6.77 -9.24 -22.89
N VAL A 604 -6.55 -7.94 -22.98
CA VAL A 604 -5.23 -7.31 -22.94
C VAL A 604 -4.96 -6.87 -21.49
N TYR A 605 -3.85 -7.30 -20.94
CA TYR A 605 -3.35 -6.90 -19.61
C TYR A 605 -2.33 -5.79 -19.82
N LEU A 606 -2.63 -4.62 -19.29
CA LEU A 606 -1.79 -3.42 -19.40
C LEU A 606 -0.78 -3.35 -18.25
N ALA A 607 0.27 -2.60 -18.46
CA ALA A 607 1.34 -2.44 -17.47
C ALA A 607 0.87 -1.77 -16.17
N ASP A 608 -0.24 -1.04 -16.24
CA ASP A 608 -0.90 -0.41 -15.09
C ASP A 608 -1.80 -1.36 -14.30
N GLY A 609 -1.81 -2.66 -14.64
CA GLY A 609 -2.66 -3.67 -14.01
C GLY A 609 -4.12 -3.65 -14.45
N THR A 610 -4.50 -2.71 -15.31
CA THR A 610 -5.85 -2.70 -15.90
C THR A 610 -5.97 -3.73 -17.02
N THR A 611 -7.20 -4.07 -17.39
CA THR A 611 -7.48 -4.97 -18.50
C THR A 611 -8.47 -4.33 -19.47
N GLU A 612 -8.23 -4.52 -20.77
CA GLU A 612 -9.20 -4.22 -21.80
C GLU A 612 -9.62 -5.48 -22.54
N THR A 613 -10.91 -5.61 -22.83
CA THR A 613 -11.47 -6.77 -23.50
C THR A 613 -12.00 -6.40 -24.89
N TYR A 614 -11.72 -7.28 -25.85
CA TYR A 614 -12.09 -7.11 -27.24
C TYR A 614 -12.79 -8.36 -27.78
N ALA A 615 -13.80 -8.16 -28.59
CA ALA A 615 -14.41 -9.27 -29.35
C ALA A 615 -13.38 -9.88 -30.32
N ALA A 616 -13.23 -11.20 -30.29
CA ALA A 616 -12.17 -11.91 -30.99
C ALA A 616 -12.69 -13.20 -31.67
N CYS A 617 -11.83 -13.81 -32.46
CA CYS A 617 -12.01 -15.15 -33.00
C CYS A 617 -10.66 -15.85 -33.08
N THR A 618 -10.54 -17.01 -32.43
CA THR A 618 -9.31 -17.80 -32.36
C THR A 618 -9.28 -18.98 -33.38
N ASN A 619 -10.38 -19.23 -34.06
CA ASN A 619 -10.53 -20.36 -34.96
C ASN A 619 -10.48 -19.95 -36.44
N PRO A 620 -9.82 -20.73 -37.28
CA PRO A 620 -9.85 -20.49 -38.73
C PRO A 620 -11.23 -20.77 -39.33
N SER A 621 -11.48 -20.23 -40.51
CA SER A 621 -12.75 -20.34 -41.18
C SER A 621 -12.96 -21.65 -41.95
N GLY A 622 -12.10 -22.62 -41.83
CA GLY A 622 -12.23 -23.91 -42.50
C GLY A 622 -11.23 -24.94 -42.02
N SER A 623 -11.55 -26.23 -42.27
CA SER A 623 -10.72 -27.38 -41.92
C SER A 623 -9.38 -27.44 -42.65
N ASP A 624 -9.20 -26.64 -43.70
CA ASP A 624 -7.99 -26.62 -44.50
C ASP A 624 -6.90 -25.70 -43.95
N TYR A 625 -7.11 -25.16 -42.76
CA TYR A 625 -6.17 -24.27 -42.08
C TYR A 625 -5.89 -24.73 -40.66
N ALA A 626 -4.65 -24.48 -40.21
CA ALA A 626 -4.23 -24.78 -38.87
C ALA A 626 -4.97 -23.95 -37.82
N THR A 627 -5.35 -24.57 -36.74
CA THR A 627 -5.85 -23.89 -35.53
C THR A 627 -4.72 -23.78 -34.52
N VAL A 628 -4.45 -22.57 -34.01
CA VAL A 628 -3.46 -22.37 -32.94
C VAL A 628 -3.90 -23.20 -31.73
N PRO A 629 -3.06 -24.14 -31.23
CA PRO A 629 -3.41 -24.95 -30.08
C PRO A 629 -3.64 -24.12 -28.82
N GLU A 630 -4.23 -24.72 -27.81
CA GLU A 630 -4.21 -24.18 -26.46
C GLU A 630 -2.78 -24.14 -25.95
N GLY A 631 -2.36 -23.00 -25.36
CA GLY A 631 -1.00 -22.82 -24.90
C GLY A 631 -0.59 -21.35 -24.77
N THR A 632 0.67 -21.15 -24.46
CA THR A 632 1.29 -19.83 -24.33
C THR A 632 2.32 -19.63 -25.43
N TYR A 633 2.30 -18.46 -26.02
CA TYR A 633 3.07 -18.04 -27.17
C TYR A 633 3.70 -16.67 -26.92
N HIS A 634 4.67 -16.32 -27.75
CA HIS A 634 5.21 -14.95 -27.83
C HIS A 634 4.62 -14.23 -29.05
N ALA A 635 4.39 -12.92 -28.94
CA ALA A 635 4.03 -12.07 -30.05
C ALA A 635 4.91 -10.82 -30.12
N LYS A 636 5.27 -10.41 -31.33
CA LYS A 636 6.04 -9.20 -31.60
C LYS A 636 5.31 -8.32 -32.59
N VAL A 637 5.49 -7.01 -32.46
CA VAL A 637 4.94 -6.06 -33.42
C VAL A 637 5.58 -6.29 -34.80
N GLY A 638 4.75 -6.39 -35.82
CA GLY A 638 5.15 -6.62 -37.19
C GLY A 638 4.12 -6.09 -38.16
N LYS A 639 4.23 -6.45 -39.44
CA LYS A 639 3.25 -6.07 -40.44
C LYS A 639 2.55 -7.28 -41.04
N HIS A 640 1.23 -7.25 -41.05
CA HIS A 640 0.44 -8.26 -41.73
C HIS A 640 0.52 -8.03 -43.27
N LYS A 641 1.14 -9.01 -43.98
CA LYS A 641 1.31 -8.95 -45.46
C LYS A 641 1.95 -7.62 -45.95
N GLY A 642 2.76 -6.96 -45.11
CA GLY A 642 3.39 -5.69 -45.44
C GLY A 642 2.46 -4.46 -45.44
N ALA A 643 1.16 -4.63 -45.11
CA ALA A 643 0.14 -3.58 -45.31
C ALA A 643 -0.13 -2.72 -44.06
N TYR A 644 -0.30 -3.33 -42.87
CA TYR A 644 -0.61 -2.63 -41.63
C TYR A 644 -0.02 -3.33 -40.43
N THR A 645 0.07 -2.63 -39.30
CA THR A 645 0.63 -3.17 -38.05
C THR A 645 -0.22 -4.33 -37.52
N ALA A 646 0.43 -5.40 -37.09
CA ALA A 646 -0.16 -6.59 -36.51
C ALA A 646 0.84 -7.23 -35.52
N LEU A 647 0.38 -8.17 -34.70
CA LEU A 647 1.27 -8.92 -33.82
C LEU A 647 1.60 -10.26 -34.45
N ARG A 648 2.87 -10.56 -34.65
CA ARG A 648 3.38 -11.82 -35.16
C ARG A 648 3.66 -12.79 -34.04
N MET A 649 3.01 -13.95 -34.08
CA MET A 649 3.11 -14.97 -33.04
C MET A 649 4.15 -16.04 -33.38
N GLU A 650 4.79 -16.57 -32.33
CA GLU A 650 5.72 -17.69 -32.36
C GLU A 650 5.67 -18.46 -31.03
N ASP A 651 6.17 -19.70 -30.99
CA ASP A 651 6.38 -20.42 -29.72
C ASP A 651 7.38 -19.69 -28.80
N THR A 652 7.36 -20.02 -27.52
CA THR A 652 8.21 -19.38 -26.51
C THR A 652 9.71 -19.66 -26.69
N ASP A 653 10.06 -20.61 -27.60
CA ASP A 653 11.44 -20.95 -27.94
C ASP A 653 12.09 -19.97 -28.96
N GLY A 654 11.31 -18.98 -29.46
CA GLY A 654 11.78 -17.99 -30.44
C GLY A 654 12.05 -18.57 -31.84
N SER A 655 11.55 -19.77 -32.14
CA SER A 655 11.80 -20.46 -33.42
C SER A 655 11.12 -19.79 -34.63
N GLY A 656 10.22 -18.83 -34.39
CA GLY A 656 9.37 -18.23 -35.42
C GLY A 656 8.27 -19.17 -35.93
N ARG A 657 7.98 -20.24 -35.21
CA ARG A 657 7.01 -21.28 -35.55
C ARG A 657 6.02 -21.45 -34.42
N ILE A 658 4.90 -22.13 -34.67
CA ILE A 658 3.95 -22.63 -33.68
C ILE A 658 3.73 -24.11 -33.92
N GLU A 659 4.12 -24.95 -32.97
CA GLU A 659 3.92 -26.39 -33.04
C GLU A 659 2.42 -26.73 -32.85
N LEU A 660 1.87 -27.53 -33.74
CA LEU A 660 0.44 -27.83 -33.78
C LEU A 660 0.08 -29.15 -33.06
N GLY A 661 1.04 -30.06 -32.92
CA GLY A 661 0.79 -31.40 -32.42
C GLY A 661 0.08 -32.34 -33.42
N TYR A 662 -0.17 -31.86 -34.65
CA TYR A 662 -0.79 -32.60 -35.77
C TYR A 662 -0.24 -32.06 -37.09
N GLU A 663 -0.42 -32.83 -38.18
CA GLU A 663 0.00 -32.38 -39.51
C GLU A 663 -0.79 -31.12 -39.94
N ASN A 664 -0.05 -30.09 -40.35
CA ASN A 664 -0.66 -28.80 -40.77
C ASN A 664 -1.45 -28.98 -42.09
N PRO A 665 -2.79 -28.86 -42.09
CA PRO A 665 -3.60 -29.16 -43.24
C PRO A 665 -3.40 -28.18 -44.41
N ALA A 666 -2.74 -27.04 -44.17
CA ALA A 666 -2.45 -26.05 -45.24
C ALA A 666 -1.23 -26.46 -46.08
N TYR A 667 -0.55 -27.55 -45.74
CA TYR A 667 0.66 -28.02 -46.45
C TYR A 667 0.59 -29.52 -46.70
N THR A 668 1.25 -29.95 -47.78
CA THR A 668 1.28 -31.34 -48.21
C THR A 668 2.58 -32.07 -47.90
N ASP A 669 3.49 -31.43 -47.17
CA ASP A 669 4.83 -31.94 -46.86
C ASP A 669 4.93 -32.63 -45.48
N GLY A 670 3.80 -32.82 -44.78
CA GLY A 670 3.71 -33.51 -43.50
C GLY A 670 4.27 -32.70 -42.29
N ARG A 671 4.49 -31.40 -42.48
CA ARG A 671 4.96 -30.56 -41.35
C ARG A 671 3.91 -30.45 -40.25
N THR A 672 4.37 -30.43 -38.98
CA THR A 672 3.52 -30.32 -37.79
C THR A 672 3.48 -28.94 -37.18
N TYR A 673 3.98 -27.93 -37.87
CA TYR A 673 4.04 -26.55 -37.37
C TYR A 673 3.41 -25.56 -38.35
N ALA A 674 3.03 -24.40 -37.79
CA ALA A 674 2.58 -23.24 -38.54
C ALA A 674 3.62 -22.12 -38.47
N VAL A 675 3.69 -21.30 -39.56
CA VAL A 675 4.52 -20.10 -39.63
C VAL A 675 3.68 -18.92 -40.11
N GLY A 676 4.09 -17.71 -39.73
CA GLY A 676 3.42 -16.48 -40.14
C GLY A 676 2.04 -16.28 -39.53
N ILE A 677 1.78 -16.89 -38.38
CA ILE A 677 0.58 -16.65 -37.58
C ILE A 677 0.64 -15.24 -37.02
N ASN A 678 -0.47 -14.51 -37.14
CA ASN A 678 -0.58 -13.15 -36.63
C ASN A 678 -1.87 -12.96 -35.83
N ILE A 679 -1.87 -11.99 -34.93
CA ILE A 679 -3.08 -11.36 -34.40
C ILE A 679 -3.34 -10.15 -35.30
N HIS A 680 -4.49 -10.11 -35.96
CA HIS A 680 -4.80 -9.06 -36.94
C HIS A 680 -6.32 -8.79 -37.06
N LYS A 681 -6.69 -7.69 -37.70
CA LYS A 681 -8.07 -7.37 -37.98
C LYS A 681 -8.60 -8.16 -39.19
N PRO A 682 -9.90 -8.51 -39.25
CA PRO A 682 -10.53 -9.09 -40.44
C PRO A 682 -10.55 -8.09 -41.61
N GLY A 683 -10.68 -8.60 -42.83
CA GLY A 683 -10.79 -7.74 -44.03
C GLY A 683 -12.10 -6.93 -44.07
N ILE A 684 -12.06 -5.76 -44.72
CA ILE A 684 -13.16 -4.77 -44.78
C ILE A 684 -14.53 -5.38 -45.18
N ASN A 685 -14.55 -6.39 -46.03
CA ASN A 685 -15.78 -7.03 -46.49
C ASN A 685 -16.41 -8.00 -45.47
N ASN A 686 -15.84 -8.14 -44.26
CA ASN A 686 -16.25 -9.07 -43.24
C ASN A 686 -16.56 -8.37 -41.90
N LEU A 687 -16.93 -7.11 -41.97
CA LEU A 687 -17.24 -6.25 -40.80
C LEU A 687 -18.43 -6.72 -39.95
N THR A 688 -19.32 -7.56 -40.51
CA THR A 688 -20.55 -8.01 -39.85
C THR A 688 -20.38 -9.26 -38.98
N GLY A 689 -19.16 -9.72 -38.80
CA GLY A 689 -18.86 -10.79 -37.83
C GLY A 689 -19.22 -12.20 -38.26
N MET A 690 -19.79 -12.44 -39.44
CA MET A 690 -20.11 -13.79 -39.93
C MET A 690 -19.01 -14.34 -40.82
N ILE A 691 -18.41 -15.44 -40.41
CA ILE A 691 -17.49 -16.23 -41.23
C ILE A 691 -18.30 -17.27 -41.98
N THR A 692 -18.55 -17.07 -43.26
CA THR A 692 -19.21 -18.10 -44.08
C THR A 692 -18.18 -19.07 -44.63
N LYS A 693 -18.54 -20.37 -44.76
CA LYS A 693 -17.71 -21.46 -45.31
C LYS A 693 -17.06 -21.17 -46.67
N LYS A 694 -17.51 -20.13 -47.39
CA LYS A 694 -17.09 -19.83 -48.77
C LYS A 694 -15.94 -18.83 -48.88
N ARG A 695 -15.56 -18.10 -47.81
CA ARG A 695 -14.44 -17.15 -47.84
C ARG A 695 -13.70 -17.18 -46.50
N PRO A 696 -12.52 -17.77 -46.44
CA PRO A 696 -11.72 -17.80 -45.22
C PRO A 696 -11.27 -16.36 -44.89
N ILE A 697 -11.54 -15.95 -43.64
CA ILE A 697 -11.12 -14.65 -43.10
C ILE A 697 -9.70 -14.78 -42.52
N SER A 698 -9.37 -15.96 -42.03
CA SER A 698 -8.07 -16.27 -41.45
C SER A 698 -7.60 -17.66 -41.86
N ALA A 699 -6.33 -17.77 -42.19
CA ALA A 699 -5.63 -19.01 -42.46
C ALA A 699 -4.86 -19.51 -41.24
N GLY A 700 -5.51 -19.51 -40.06
CA GLY A 700 -4.92 -19.91 -38.80
C GLY A 700 -4.56 -18.75 -37.85
N CYS A 701 -4.66 -17.51 -38.26
CA CYS A 701 -4.41 -16.34 -37.45
C CYS A 701 -5.54 -16.06 -36.44
N LEU A 702 -5.20 -15.41 -35.33
CA LEU A 702 -6.15 -14.88 -34.36
C LEU A 702 -6.69 -13.53 -34.85
N LEU A 703 -8.00 -13.30 -34.70
CA LEU A 703 -8.66 -12.08 -35.15
C LEU A 703 -9.19 -11.27 -33.99
N VAL A 704 -9.03 -9.95 -34.05
CA VAL A 704 -9.67 -8.99 -33.15
C VAL A 704 -10.63 -8.11 -33.99
N ASP A 705 -11.76 -7.74 -33.38
CA ASP A 705 -12.80 -6.97 -34.04
C ASP A 705 -12.25 -5.68 -34.69
N ILE A 706 -12.65 -5.46 -35.94
CA ILE A 706 -12.15 -4.32 -36.76
C ILE A 706 -12.53 -2.96 -36.17
N ASN A 707 -13.68 -2.86 -35.50
CA ASN A 707 -14.14 -1.58 -34.92
C ASN A 707 -13.34 -1.21 -33.66
N SER A 708 -12.73 -2.19 -33.02
CA SER A 708 -11.89 -2.02 -31.84
C SER A 708 -10.39 -2.12 -32.16
N TRP A 709 -10.04 -2.38 -33.43
CA TRP A 709 -8.67 -2.70 -33.83
C TRP A 709 -7.67 -1.60 -33.53
N ASP A 710 -8.01 -0.36 -33.82
CA ASP A 710 -7.09 0.77 -33.67
C ASP A 710 -6.80 1.03 -32.19
N ARG A 711 -7.78 0.81 -31.33
CA ARG A 711 -7.58 0.85 -29.88
C ARG A 711 -6.74 -0.35 -29.38
N PHE A 712 -7.06 -1.55 -29.83
CA PHE A 712 -6.29 -2.76 -29.50
C PHE A 712 -4.82 -2.63 -29.90
N ILE A 713 -4.52 -2.29 -31.15
CA ILE A 713 -3.15 -2.24 -31.65
C ILE A 713 -2.36 -1.06 -31.05
N GLY A 714 -3.06 0.01 -30.64
CA GLY A 714 -2.45 1.16 -29.99
C GLY A 714 -1.69 0.81 -28.71
N HIS A 715 -2.09 -0.26 -28.01
CA HIS A 715 -1.36 -0.76 -26.84
C HIS A 715 0.04 -1.33 -27.18
N PHE A 716 0.38 -1.46 -28.45
CA PHE A 716 1.62 -2.11 -28.91
C PHE A 716 2.44 -1.22 -29.87
N GLU A 717 1.92 -0.07 -30.30
CA GLU A 717 2.54 0.75 -31.37
C GLU A 717 3.52 1.82 -30.88
N ALA A 718 3.68 2.04 -29.56
CA ALA A 718 4.66 3.00 -29.04
C ALA A 718 6.08 2.69 -29.56
N GLU A 719 6.85 3.74 -29.88
CA GLU A 719 8.14 3.57 -30.60
C GLU A 719 9.16 2.70 -29.88
N ASP A 720 9.18 2.78 -28.58
CA ASP A 720 10.05 2.03 -27.66
C ASP A 720 9.67 0.57 -27.55
N GLN A 721 8.49 0.18 -28.05
CA GLN A 721 7.88 -1.14 -27.86
C GLN A 721 7.89 -2.01 -29.12
N LYS A 722 8.27 -1.44 -30.25
CA LYS A 722 8.28 -2.16 -31.54
C LYS A 722 9.15 -3.42 -31.54
N ASN A 723 10.08 -3.54 -30.61
CA ASN A 723 10.98 -4.69 -30.46
C ASN A 723 10.62 -5.61 -29.30
N ASN A 724 9.59 -5.27 -28.51
CA ASN A 724 9.22 -6.03 -27.33
C ASN A 724 8.40 -7.26 -27.67
N THR A 725 8.57 -8.29 -26.85
CA THR A 725 7.84 -9.55 -26.93
C THR A 725 6.70 -9.55 -25.91
N VAL A 726 5.50 -9.77 -26.37
CA VAL A 726 4.29 -9.86 -25.54
C VAL A 726 3.91 -11.32 -25.38
N SER A 727 3.55 -11.73 -24.18
CA SER A 727 3.02 -13.07 -23.92
C SER A 727 1.57 -13.18 -24.41
N VAL A 728 1.26 -14.25 -25.11
CA VAL A 728 -0.09 -14.54 -25.64
C VAL A 728 -0.51 -15.91 -25.17
N THR A 729 -1.58 -16.00 -24.40
CA THR A 729 -2.17 -17.27 -23.98
C THR A 729 -3.48 -17.53 -24.71
N VAL A 730 -3.65 -18.72 -25.24
CA VAL A 730 -4.88 -19.17 -25.88
C VAL A 730 -5.49 -20.28 -25.05
N SER A 731 -6.71 -20.09 -24.54
CA SER A 731 -7.49 -21.11 -23.83
C SER A 731 -8.74 -21.47 -24.64
N ARG A 732 -9.01 -22.76 -24.72
CA ARG A 732 -10.18 -23.30 -25.42
C ARG A 732 -11.21 -23.91 -24.49
N SER A 733 -10.98 -23.78 -23.19
CA SER A 733 -11.88 -24.24 -22.14
C SER A 733 -12.94 -23.20 -21.83
N LEU A 734 -14.21 -23.60 -21.92
CA LEU A 734 -15.37 -22.74 -21.61
C LEU A 734 -15.68 -22.62 -20.11
N SER A 735 -14.99 -23.35 -19.24
CA SER A 735 -15.48 -23.66 -17.91
C SER A 735 -14.58 -23.22 -16.75
N GLU A 736 -13.39 -22.69 -16.99
CA GLU A 736 -12.53 -22.23 -15.90
C GLU A 736 -12.28 -20.72 -15.98
N PRO A 737 -12.49 -19.99 -14.88
CA PRO A 737 -12.00 -18.63 -14.80
C PRO A 737 -10.47 -18.65 -14.95
N VAL A 738 -9.97 -17.72 -15.73
CA VAL A 738 -8.54 -17.57 -15.98
C VAL A 738 -7.83 -17.40 -14.67
N ASN A 739 -6.98 -18.34 -14.32
CA ASN A 739 -6.05 -18.15 -13.21
C ASN A 739 -4.95 -17.21 -13.67
N VAL A 740 -5.08 -15.93 -13.37
CA VAL A 740 -4.17 -14.86 -13.77
C VAL A 740 -2.73 -15.15 -13.32
N ASN A 741 -2.57 -15.89 -12.22
CA ASN A 741 -1.27 -16.35 -11.71
C ASN A 741 -0.55 -17.37 -12.61
N ARG A 742 -1.22 -17.90 -13.63
CA ARG A 742 -0.62 -18.76 -14.67
C ARG A 742 -0.24 -18.04 -15.94
N LEU A 743 -0.53 -16.74 -16.06
CA LEU A 743 -0.09 -15.96 -17.21
C LEU A 743 1.43 -15.75 -17.12
N PRO A 744 2.18 -16.03 -18.18
CA PRO A 744 3.65 -15.89 -18.19
C PRO A 744 4.15 -14.49 -17.86
N ALA A 745 3.35 -13.45 -18.11
CA ALA A 745 3.67 -12.09 -17.72
C ALA A 745 3.91 -11.95 -16.20
N PHE A 746 3.18 -12.67 -15.38
CA PHE A 746 3.41 -12.71 -13.93
C PHE A 746 4.70 -13.43 -13.56
N ASN A 747 5.04 -14.51 -14.27
CA ASN A 747 6.32 -15.20 -14.08
C ASN A 747 7.51 -14.37 -14.61
N PHE A 748 7.29 -13.51 -15.62
CA PHE A 748 8.34 -12.63 -16.14
C PHE A 748 8.71 -11.50 -15.17
N ILE A 749 7.74 -10.93 -14.45
CA ILE A 749 8.02 -9.94 -13.38
C ILE A 749 8.76 -10.61 -12.22
N LEU A 750 8.48 -11.88 -11.94
CA LEU A 750 9.14 -12.65 -10.87
C LEU A 750 10.45 -13.34 -11.32
N ASN A 751 10.58 -13.70 -12.60
CA ASN A 751 11.75 -14.42 -13.13
C ASN A 751 12.68 -13.54 -13.98
N GLY A 752 12.22 -12.38 -14.44
CA GLY A 752 13.05 -11.38 -15.11
C GLY A 752 13.95 -10.71 -14.11
N THR A 753 15.09 -11.32 -13.90
CA THR A 753 16.20 -10.83 -13.09
C THR A 753 15.77 -10.05 -11.84
N ARG A 754 15.55 -10.79 -10.74
CA ARG A 754 15.46 -10.24 -9.39
C ARG A 754 16.47 -9.12 -9.14
N GLU A 755 17.64 -9.19 -9.73
CA GLU A 755 18.68 -8.17 -9.64
C GLU A 755 18.28 -6.80 -10.22
N SER A 756 17.55 -6.72 -11.34
CA SER A 756 17.21 -5.41 -11.93
C SER A 756 16.05 -4.71 -11.21
N PHE A 757 15.09 -5.47 -10.74
CA PHE A 757 13.93 -4.93 -10.02
C PHE A 757 14.31 -4.45 -8.61
N PHE A 758 15.01 -5.26 -7.82
CA PHE A 758 15.42 -4.89 -6.46
C PHE A 758 16.56 -3.86 -6.44
N SER A 759 17.49 -3.88 -7.38
CA SER A 759 18.49 -2.83 -7.47
C SER A 759 17.88 -1.47 -7.84
N ARG A 760 16.79 -1.46 -8.59
CA ARG A 760 16.09 -0.23 -9.00
C ARG A 760 15.12 0.30 -7.95
N ILE A 761 14.47 -0.55 -7.17
CA ILE A 761 13.72 -0.11 -5.97
C ILE A 761 14.69 0.45 -4.92
N LYS A 762 15.85 -0.17 -4.72
CA LYS A 762 16.92 0.42 -3.86
C LYS A 762 17.36 1.81 -4.32
N ASN A 763 17.40 2.05 -5.62
CA ASN A 763 17.81 3.36 -6.19
C ASN A 763 16.67 4.41 -6.19
N ARG A 764 15.44 4.06 -5.82
CA ARG A 764 14.29 4.98 -5.72
C ARG A 764 13.87 5.32 -4.28
N LYS A 765 14.52 4.72 -3.29
CA LYS A 765 14.33 5.09 -1.87
C LYS A 765 15.38 6.09 -1.38
N LEU A 766 15.91 6.87 -2.30
CA LEU A 766 16.77 8.01 -2.00
C LEU A 766 16.19 9.26 -2.63
#